data_761d403dac6cfb5517b10a52f3322832
#
_entry.id   761d403dac6cfb5517b10a52f3322832
#
_cell.length_a   1.000
_cell.length_b   1.000
_cell.length_c   1.000
_cell.angle_alpha   90.00
_cell.angle_beta   90.00
_cell.angle_gamma   90.00
#
_symmetry.space_group_name_H-M   'P 1'
#
loop_
_entity.id
_entity.type
_entity.pdbx_description
1 polymer ?
#
loop_
_entity_poly.entity_id
_entity_poly.type
_entity_poly.pdbx_seq_one_letter_code
_entity_poly.pdbx_strand_id
1 'polypeptide(L)'
;MSEPFTAPYTVPVSTYRIQLTPDFGFAEVAALAPYLRKLGVSHVYLSPILQAEPESRHGYDVTDHSRIRAEFGGIEGLRALSATLSEHGLGVIADIVPNHMTVPVPESGNAALWSVLKDGQASPYAPWFDIDWTGGKVNMPVIGDATEPVADGGVLRYHDHEFPYPDTHYRLVDWRQGPGYRRFFDVSSLIGLRVEDPEVFDATHEVILGLVEEGVVDGLRVDHPDGLAEPRGYLSRLRAASDVWTVVEKILIGEERLPADWDCDGTTGYDVLNRITRLFVDPAGSRPLVELFVTHTGMPHDYATVVRRSKREVVDLFFTAEVDRLHAEVGGDRETLVELLIAMPVYRAYVVPGEPVPEVSASIVESAGQVAAARLPEGAPVAEVVDRVLRGPADAVVRFQQICGPVMAKGVEDTALYRWYPLACLNEVGGEPDHFGGDVGEFHAFAREMSPTTMTTLSTHDTKRSEDVRARLAVLSELPEEWAAAVGEWSSKVSFDPALDYLAWQNLMAAWPIGPGRFFDYLFKAAREAKTSISWAAPDPAYEAGLRDFVARAIDECGASVAEFAAGIEPYARANSLGQKLVQLMLPGVPDLYWGNEITDFSLVDPDNRRPVDFPLRRQLLAGEGGFPWDEAKLAVTTQALNLRRRLDPASPYVPLEAGDHAIAFARGERAVAVATRLPVGLARRGGWGSETIMLPHGAWRDLLTGAEYTGRIPLAHLLCTHPVALLEGE
;
A
#
# COMPACT_ATOMS: atom_id res chain seq x y z
N MET A 1 -34.68 -9.60 6.52
CA MET A 1 -34.49 -9.07 5.14
C MET A 1 -33.96 -7.65 5.34
N SER A 2 -32.66 -7.45 5.15
CA SER A 2 -32.08 -6.12 5.08
C SER A 2 -32.63 -5.43 3.83
N GLU A 3 -32.95 -4.15 3.93
CA GLU A 3 -33.31 -3.36 2.74
C GLU A 3 -32.18 -3.45 1.70
N PRO A 4 -32.50 -3.49 0.40
CA PRO A 4 -31.48 -3.49 -0.62
C PRO A 4 -30.63 -2.22 -0.50
N PHE A 5 -29.30 -2.40 -0.48
CA PHE A 5 -28.35 -1.30 -0.49
C PHE A 5 -28.51 -0.51 -1.82
N THR A 6 -28.97 0.72 -1.71
CA THR A 6 -29.06 1.65 -2.85
C THR A 6 -28.15 2.82 -2.58
N ALA A 7 -26.91 2.77 -3.13
CA ALA A 7 -26.09 3.96 -3.17
C ALA A 7 -26.70 4.98 -4.14
N PRO A 8 -26.63 6.28 -3.86
CA PRO A 8 -27.12 7.32 -4.74
C PRO A 8 -26.28 7.46 -6.04
N TYR A 9 -25.12 6.85 -6.08
CA TYR A 9 -24.13 6.84 -7.16
C TYR A 9 -23.78 5.42 -7.62
N THR A 10 -23.10 5.30 -8.75
CA THR A 10 -22.64 4.02 -9.29
C THR A 10 -21.43 3.51 -8.51
N VAL A 11 -21.57 2.37 -7.83
CA VAL A 11 -20.44 1.65 -7.22
C VAL A 11 -19.74 0.83 -8.30
N PRO A 12 -18.41 0.91 -8.45
CA PRO A 12 -17.65 0.06 -9.36
C PRO A 12 -17.87 -1.43 -9.09
N VAL A 13 -17.95 -2.24 -10.14
CA VAL A 13 -17.93 -3.71 -9.98
C VAL A 13 -16.50 -4.20 -9.76
N SER A 14 -15.55 -3.54 -10.39
CA SER A 14 -14.10 -3.77 -10.28
C SER A 14 -13.34 -2.59 -10.84
N THR A 15 -12.08 -2.43 -10.41
CA THR A 15 -11.17 -1.41 -10.92
C THR A 15 -9.92 -2.05 -11.52
N TYR A 16 -9.25 -1.32 -12.40
CA TYR A 16 -7.94 -1.66 -12.95
C TYR A 16 -7.02 -0.46 -12.79
N ARG A 17 -6.08 -0.55 -11.85
CA ARG A 17 -5.13 0.53 -11.56
C ARG A 17 -4.13 0.68 -12.71
N ILE A 18 -3.99 1.91 -13.23
CA ILE A 18 -3.01 2.29 -14.24
C ILE A 18 -2.07 3.35 -13.68
N GLN A 19 -0.79 3.12 -13.82
CA GLN A 19 0.26 4.10 -13.54
C GLN A 19 0.51 4.95 -14.79
N LEU A 20 0.04 6.20 -14.74
CA LEU A 20 0.31 7.18 -15.78
C LEU A 20 1.77 7.65 -15.71
N THR A 21 2.37 7.79 -16.87
CA THR A 21 3.71 8.35 -17.02
C THR A 21 3.73 9.25 -18.26
N PRO A 22 4.76 10.11 -18.45
CA PRO A 22 4.88 10.88 -19.69
C PRO A 22 4.90 10.02 -20.96
N ASP A 23 5.35 8.75 -20.84
CA ASP A 23 5.40 7.80 -21.95
C ASP A 23 4.11 6.96 -22.09
N PHE A 24 3.18 7.04 -21.13
CA PHE A 24 1.95 6.26 -21.08
C PHE A 24 0.83 7.13 -20.48
N GLY A 25 0.24 7.98 -21.32
CA GLY A 25 -0.77 8.96 -20.95
C GLY A 25 -2.20 8.51 -21.29
N PHE A 26 -3.10 9.48 -21.40
CA PHE A 26 -4.54 9.21 -21.61
C PHE A 26 -4.85 8.54 -22.93
N ALA A 27 -4.09 8.82 -23.99
CA ALA A 27 -4.31 8.20 -25.30
C ALA A 27 -3.95 6.71 -25.29
N GLU A 28 -2.85 6.34 -24.62
CA GLU A 28 -2.43 4.95 -24.45
C GLU A 28 -3.45 4.17 -23.61
N VAL A 29 -3.99 4.78 -22.56
CA VAL A 29 -5.06 4.18 -21.75
C VAL A 29 -6.34 3.99 -22.57
N ALA A 30 -6.74 4.97 -23.37
CA ALA A 30 -7.92 4.86 -24.25
C ALA A 30 -7.78 3.68 -25.22
N ALA A 31 -6.60 3.43 -25.75
CA ALA A 31 -6.32 2.29 -26.62
C ALA A 31 -6.47 0.91 -25.93
N LEU A 32 -6.53 0.88 -24.59
CA LEU A 32 -6.77 -0.35 -23.81
C LEU A 32 -8.26 -0.64 -23.59
N ALA A 33 -9.18 0.29 -23.86
CA ALA A 33 -10.60 0.14 -23.54
C ALA A 33 -11.22 -1.18 -24.02
N PRO A 34 -10.99 -1.64 -25.28
CA PRO A 34 -11.53 -2.93 -25.76
C PRO A 34 -10.96 -4.13 -24.97
N TYR A 35 -9.68 -4.08 -24.59
CA TYR A 35 -9.02 -5.12 -23.81
C TYR A 35 -9.61 -5.19 -22.39
N LEU A 36 -9.69 -4.07 -21.70
CA LEU A 36 -10.20 -3.97 -20.32
C LEU A 36 -11.68 -4.39 -20.26
N ARG A 37 -12.47 -4.01 -21.27
CA ARG A 37 -13.85 -4.47 -21.39
C ARG A 37 -13.96 -5.99 -21.54
N LYS A 38 -13.11 -6.60 -22.38
CA LYS A 38 -13.07 -8.05 -22.59
C LYS A 38 -12.58 -8.78 -21.34
N LEU A 39 -11.62 -8.22 -20.62
CA LEU A 39 -11.15 -8.72 -19.33
C LEU A 39 -12.27 -8.76 -18.28
N GLY A 40 -13.24 -7.86 -18.35
CA GLY A 40 -14.39 -7.78 -17.44
C GLY A 40 -14.33 -6.63 -16.46
N VAL A 41 -13.33 -5.76 -16.52
CA VAL A 41 -13.18 -4.56 -15.70
C VAL A 41 -14.36 -3.60 -15.90
N SER A 42 -14.76 -2.88 -14.85
CA SER A 42 -15.82 -1.87 -14.92
C SER A 42 -15.30 -0.43 -14.92
N HIS A 43 -14.19 -0.15 -14.25
CA HIS A 43 -13.61 1.18 -14.14
C HIS A 43 -12.09 1.14 -14.26
N VAL A 44 -11.52 2.15 -14.90
CA VAL A 44 -10.09 2.43 -14.89
C VAL A 44 -9.79 3.30 -13.67
N TYR A 45 -8.81 2.93 -12.89
CA TYR A 45 -8.34 3.67 -11.73
C TYR A 45 -6.98 4.28 -12.05
N LEU A 46 -6.96 5.60 -12.27
CA LEU A 46 -5.77 6.35 -12.68
C LEU A 46 -4.93 6.78 -11.47
N SER A 47 -3.61 6.72 -11.60
CA SER A 47 -2.69 7.44 -10.70
C SER A 47 -2.94 8.95 -10.79
N PRO A 48 -2.41 9.80 -9.86
CA PRO A 48 -2.75 11.22 -9.80
C PRO A 48 -2.63 11.92 -11.15
N ILE A 49 -3.68 12.68 -11.50
CA ILE A 49 -3.86 13.29 -12.82
C ILE A 49 -3.58 14.79 -12.87
N LEU A 50 -3.42 15.44 -11.70
CA LEU A 50 -3.11 16.87 -11.62
C LEU A 50 -1.67 17.16 -12.03
N GLN A 51 -1.38 18.44 -12.35
CA GLN A 51 -0.03 18.84 -12.75
C GLN A 51 0.96 18.58 -11.62
N ALA A 52 1.94 17.74 -11.92
CA ALA A 52 3.02 17.32 -11.03
C ALA A 52 4.37 17.77 -11.60
N GLU A 53 5.46 17.40 -10.93
CA GLU A 53 6.83 17.60 -11.45
C GLU A 53 6.95 17.02 -12.87
N PRO A 54 7.63 17.70 -13.80
CA PRO A 54 7.71 17.25 -15.20
C PRO A 54 8.25 15.82 -15.37
N GLU A 55 9.28 15.47 -14.57
CA GLU A 55 9.93 14.16 -14.60
C GLU A 55 9.24 13.10 -13.73
N SER A 56 8.19 13.46 -13.00
CA SER A 56 7.47 12.56 -12.10
C SER A 56 6.88 11.37 -12.84
N ARG A 57 7.14 10.17 -12.35
CA ARG A 57 6.58 8.91 -12.86
C ARG A 57 5.47 8.34 -11.98
N HIS A 58 5.03 9.10 -10.97
CA HIS A 58 3.98 8.66 -10.02
C HIS A 58 2.86 9.69 -9.83
N GLY A 59 3.14 11.01 -9.94
CA GLY A 59 2.15 12.09 -9.88
C GLY A 59 1.74 12.55 -8.48
N TYR A 60 2.31 11.99 -7.39
CA TYR A 60 2.01 12.42 -6.03
C TYR A 60 2.72 13.73 -5.61
N ASP A 61 3.63 14.22 -6.41
CA ASP A 61 4.40 15.45 -6.27
C ASP A 61 3.74 16.62 -7.03
N VAL A 62 2.48 16.92 -6.64
CA VAL A 62 1.66 17.93 -7.30
C VAL A 62 2.27 19.32 -7.18
N THR A 63 2.42 20.04 -8.31
CA THR A 63 2.89 21.42 -8.39
C THR A 63 1.74 22.42 -8.54
N ASP A 64 0.62 22.00 -9.14
CA ASP A 64 -0.49 22.90 -9.49
C ASP A 64 -1.82 22.14 -9.52
N HIS A 65 -2.72 22.42 -8.60
CA HIS A 65 -4.05 21.83 -8.51
C HIS A 65 -5.05 22.39 -9.53
N SER A 66 -4.73 23.50 -10.20
CA SER A 66 -5.62 24.13 -11.16
C SER A 66 -5.58 23.52 -12.56
N ARG A 67 -4.75 22.51 -12.79
CA ARG A 67 -4.53 21.93 -14.14
C ARG A 67 -4.40 20.41 -14.12
N ILE A 68 -4.96 19.80 -15.15
CA ILE A 68 -4.64 18.41 -15.49
C ILE A 68 -3.26 18.36 -16.16
N ARG A 69 -2.50 17.34 -15.84
CA ARG A 69 -1.10 17.17 -16.30
C ARG A 69 -1.00 17.18 -17.81
N ALA A 70 -0.21 18.15 -18.32
CA ALA A 70 -0.08 18.40 -19.75
C ALA A 70 0.60 17.23 -20.49
N GLU A 71 1.59 16.58 -19.85
CA GLU A 71 2.32 15.44 -20.38
C GLU A 71 1.44 14.20 -20.61
N PHE A 72 0.28 14.10 -19.92
CA PHE A 72 -0.69 13.03 -20.12
C PHE A 72 -1.72 13.35 -21.22
N GLY A 73 -1.74 14.59 -21.74
CA GLY A 73 -2.69 15.09 -22.73
C GLY A 73 -3.61 16.20 -22.21
N GLY A 74 -3.41 16.66 -20.98
CA GLY A 74 -4.20 17.73 -20.36
C GLY A 74 -5.68 17.39 -20.21
N ILE A 75 -6.49 18.40 -19.93
CA ILE A 75 -7.93 18.24 -19.67
C ILE A 75 -8.69 17.66 -20.87
N GLU A 76 -8.33 18.09 -22.08
CA GLU A 76 -8.98 17.58 -23.30
C GLU A 76 -8.63 16.11 -23.57
N GLY A 77 -7.40 15.69 -23.28
CA GLY A 77 -7.00 14.29 -23.33
C GLY A 77 -7.77 13.42 -22.34
N LEU A 78 -8.00 13.92 -21.11
CA LEU A 78 -8.80 13.21 -20.11
C LEU A 78 -10.28 13.09 -20.53
N ARG A 79 -10.87 14.16 -21.05
CA ARG A 79 -12.25 14.13 -21.59
C ARG A 79 -12.38 13.13 -22.74
N ALA A 80 -11.41 13.08 -23.65
CA ALA A 80 -11.38 12.12 -24.75
C ALA A 80 -11.22 10.67 -24.24
N LEU A 81 -10.38 10.45 -23.21
CA LEU A 81 -10.25 9.16 -22.55
C LEU A 81 -11.60 8.72 -21.96
N SER A 82 -12.24 9.57 -21.14
CA SER A 82 -13.51 9.26 -20.48
C SER A 82 -14.59 8.92 -21.51
N ALA A 83 -14.70 9.70 -22.59
CA ALA A 83 -15.65 9.41 -23.69
C ALA A 83 -15.38 8.03 -24.31
N THR A 84 -14.12 7.71 -24.63
CA THR A 84 -13.74 6.40 -25.19
C THR A 84 -14.05 5.25 -24.23
N LEU A 85 -13.74 5.41 -22.94
CA LEU A 85 -14.04 4.41 -21.90
C LEU A 85 -15.56 4.20 -21.79
N SER A 86 -16.35 5.27 -21.80
CA SER A 86 -17.82 5.23 -21.72
C SER A 86 -18.43 4.47 -22.90
N GLU A 87 -17.92 4.64 -24.11
CA GLU A 87 -18.34 3.86 -25.29
C GLU A 87 -18.15 2.34 -25.10
N HIS A 88 -17.21 1.94 -24.25
CA HIS A 88 -16.95 0.56 -23.90
C HIS A 88 -17.62 0.13 -22.58
N GLY A 89 -18.42 1.00 -21.95
CA GLY A 89 -19.08 0.75 -20.65
C GLY A 89 -18.09 0.64 -19.50
N LEU A 90 -17.05 1.49 -19.52
CA LEU A 90 -16.04 1.66 -18.48
C LEU A 90 -16.11 3.07 -17.91
N GLY A 91 -15.92 3.20 -16.61
CA GLY A 91 -15.81 4.50 -15.92
C GLY A 91 -14.36 4.83 -15.52
N VAL A 92 -14.19 5.98 -14.86
CA VAL A 92 -12.90 6.52 -14.42
C VAL A 92 -12.92 6.79 -12.92
N ILE A 93 -11.92 6.26 -12.21
CA ILE A 93 -11.61 6.62 -10.81
C ILE A 93 -10.33 7.43 -10.81
N ALA A 94 -10.33 8.58 -10.12
CA ALA A 94 -9.16 9.44 -9.99
C ALA A 94 -8.52 9.33 -8.60
N ASP A 95 -7.20 9.25 -8.58
CA ASP A 95 -6.40 9.37 -7.36
C ASP A 95 -6.13 10.83 -7.05
N ILE A 96 -6.49 11.31 -5.86
CA ILE A 96 -6.31 12.70 -5.42
C ILE A 96 -5.41 12.79 -4.20
N VAL A 97 -4.59 13.84 -4.15
CA VAL A 97 -3.53 14.05 -3.15
C VAL A 97 -3.84 15.31 -2.33
N PRO A 98 -4.71 15.25 -1.31
CA PRO A 98 -5.10 16.43 -0.56
C PRO A 98 -4.10 16.87 0.51
N ASN A 99 -3.19 15.97 0.93
CA ASN A 99 -2.34 16.21 2.10
C ASN A 99 -1.17 17.16 1.85
N HIS A 100 -0.63 17.23 0.64
CA HIS A 100 0.62 17.96 0.35
C HIS A 100 0.75 18.41 -1.11
N MET A 101 1.68 19.34 -1.33
CA MET A 101 2.22 19.72 -2.63
C MET A 101 3.74 19.54 -2.64
N THR A 102 4.34 19.55 -3.82
CA THR A 102 5.81 19.51 -3.92
C THR A 102 6.45 20.86 -3.66
N VAL A 103 7.66 20.83 -3.12
CA VAL A 103 8.66 21.88 -3.15
C VAL A 103 9.63 21.54 -4.29
N PRO A 104 9.36 21.98 -5.53
CA PRO A 104 10.12 21.56 -6.69
C PRO A 104 11.52 22.18 -6.72
N VAL A 105 12.37 21.66 -7.58
CA VAL A 105 13.67 22.27 -7.91
C VAL A 105 13.69 22.59 -9.42
N PRO A 106 13.70 23.88 -9.80
CA PRO A 106 13.67 25.09 -8.94
C PRO A 106 12.30 25.34 -8.30
N GLU A 107 12.30 26.01 -7.13
CA GLU A 107 11.11 26.24 -6.32
C GLU A 107 10.04 27.10 -7.01
N SER A 108 10.42 27.83 -8.04
CA SER A 108 9.49 28.59 -8.92
C SER A 108 8.49 27.70 -9.69
N GLY A 109 8.73 26.38 -9.75
CA GLY A 109 7.80 25.41 -10.32
C GLY A 109 6.49 25.28 -9.56
N ASN A 110 6.44 25.66 -8.25
CA ASN A 110 5.23 25.78 -7.47
C ASN A 110 4.92 27.28 -7.23
N ALA A 111 4.01 27.82 -8.02
CA ALA A 111 3.70 29.26 -8.00
C ALA A 111 3.10 29.73 -6.65
N ALA A 112 2.31 28.89 -5.99
CA ALA A 112 1.73 29.20 -4.68
C ALA A 112 2.82 29.30 -3.60
N LEU A 113 3.71 28.31 -3.53
CA LEU A 113 4.85 28.34 -2.60
C LEU A 113 5.80 29.49 -2.92
N TRP A 114 6.11 29.73 -4.19
CA TRP A 114 6.93 30.85 -4.61
C TRP A 114 6.40 32.20 -4.11
N SER A 115 5.08 32.42 -4.22
CA SER A 115 4.43 33.62 -3.68
C SER A 115 4.59 33.72 -2.17
N VAL A 116 4.45 32.62 -1.44
CA VAL A 116 4.64 32.59 0.03
C VAL A 116 6.09 32.91 0.42
N LEU A 117 7.06 32.35 -0.27
CA LEU A 117 8.48 32.64 -0.01
C LEU A 117 8.84 34.09 -0.32
N LYS A 118 8.17 34.71 -1.31
CA LYS A 118 8.39 36.09 -1.71
C LYS A 118 7.69 37.10 -0.80
N ASP A 119 6.40 36.91 -0.49
CA ASP A 119 5.53 37.88 0.14
C ASP A 119 5.18 37.53 1.60
N GLY A 120 5.62 36.34 2.09
CA GLY A 120 5.40 35.87 3.45
C GLY A 120 3.92 35.68 3.77
N GLN A 121 3.51 36.08 4.97
CA GLN A 121 2.12 35.97 5.42
C GLN A 121 1.17 36.92 4.65
N ALA A 122 1.69 37.85 3.86
CA ALA A 122 0.87 38.70 2.99
C ALA A 122 0.49 38.03 1.66
N SER A 123 1.09 36.89 1.33
CA SER A 123 0.72 36.09 0.16
C SER A 123 -0.71 35.55 0.31
N PRO A 124 -1.54 35.57 -0.75
CA PRO A 124 -2.86 34.97 -0.73
C PRO A 124 -2.78 33.44 -0.53
N TYR A 125 -1.63 32.84 -0.78
CA TYR A 125 -1.38 31.40 -0.59
C TYR A 125 -0.78 31.04 0.80
N ALA A 126 -0.54 32.04 1.67
CA ALA A 126 0.00 31.77 3.01
C ALA A 126 -0.90 30.83 3.85
N PRO A 127 -2.25 30.88 3.76
CA PRO A 127 -3.14 29.95 4.43
C PRO A 127 -3.10 28.51 3.88
N TRP A 128 -2.58 28.31 2.65
CA TRP A 128 -2.57 26.98 2.00
C TRP A 128 -1.66 25.98 2.70
N PHE A 129 -0.54 26.47 3.26
CA PHE A 129 0.52 25.62 3.78
C PHE A 129 0.57 25.65 5.32
N ASP A 130 0.82 24.48 5.90
CA ASP A 130 1.02 24.34 7.35
C ASP A 130 2.46 24.77 7.71
N ILE A 131 2.67 26.10 7.75
CA ILE A 131 3.97 26.74 8.04
C ILE A 131 3.99 27.24 9.48
N ASP A 132 5.12 27.00 10.16
CA ASP A 132 5.43 27.60 11.46
C ASP A 132 5.99 29.01 11.30
N TRP A 133 5.16 30.02 11.55
CA TRP A 133 5.52 31.42 11.47
C TRP A 133 6.08 32.02 12.75
N THR A 134 6.29 31.23 13.82
CA THR A 134 6.76 31.74 15.13
C THR A 134 8.12 32.44 15.03
N GLY A 135 9.00 31.99 14.15
CA GLY A 135 10.28 32.63 13.85
C GLY A 135 10.23 33.78 12.84
N GLY A 136 9.04 34.13 12.31
CA GLY A 136 8.82 35.19 11.29
C GLY A 136 9.36 34.81 9.90
N LYS A 137 10.10 33.73 9.75
CA LYS A 137 10.65 33.23 8.49
C LYS A 137 10.50 31.72 8.39
N VAL A 138 10.21 31.22 7.20
CA VAL A 138 10.15 29.78 6.91
C VAL A 138 11.56 29.19 6.79
N ASN A 139 11.83 28.08 7.48
CA ASN A 139 13.08 27.33 7.29
C ASN A 139 12.96 26.44 6.05
N MET A 140 13.87 26.63 5.07
CA MET A 140 14.01 25.82 3.88
C MET A 140 15.27 24.95 4.03
N PRO A 141 15.15 23.64 4.26
CA PRO A 141 16.27 22.74 4.63
C PRO A 141 17.00 22.24 3.38
N VAL A 142 17.74 23.10 2.71
CA VAL A 142 18.43 22.78 1.43
C VAL A 142 19.94 22.85 1.53
N ILE A 143 20.52 23.48 2.55
CA ILE A 143 21.98 23.62 2.67
C ILE A 143 22.62 22.26 2.98
N GLY A 144 23.41 21.75 2.04
CA GLY A 144 24.08 20.44 2.15
C GLY A 144 25.61 20.53 2.28
N ASP A 145 26.20 21.66 1.91
CA ASP A 145 27.65 21.87 1.92
C ASP A 145 28.02 23.33 2.20
N ALA A 146 29.29 23.66 2.08
CA ALA A 146 29.83 25.01 2.37
C ALA A 146 29.68 26.01 1.21
N THR A 147 28.93 25.69 0.16
CA THR A 147 28.66 26.60 -0.95
C THR A 147 27.80 27.75 -0.44
N GLU A 148 28.20 28.99 -0.72
CA GLU A 148 27.39 30.15 -0.33
C GLU A 148 26.31 30.43 -1.39
N PRO A 149 25.04 30.69 -0.99
CA PRO A 149 24.00 31.14 -1.90
C PRO A 149 24.35 32.47 -2.59
N VAL A 150 24.07 32.60 -3.87
CA VAL A 150 24.38 33.79 -4.68
C VAL A 150 23.11 34.48 -5.14
N ALA A 151 23.01 35.80 -4.85
CA ALA A 151 21.90 36.63 -5.31
C ALA A 151 22.19 37.21 -6.71
N ASP A 152 21.28 36.97 -7.66
CA ASP A 152 21.33 37.51 -9.00
C ASP A 152 19.92 37.76 -9.57
N GLY A 153 19.68 38.93 -10.12
CA GLY A 153 18.46 39.29 -10.85
C GLY A 153 17.13 39.14 -10.06
N GLY A 154 17.16 39.25 -8.73
CA GLY A 154 15.97 39.09 -7.88
C GLY A 154 15.72 37.61 -7.46
N VAL A 155 16.70 36.73 -7.70
CA VAL A 155 16.70 35.32 -7.31
C VAL A 155 17.94 35.02 -6.46
N LEU A 156 17.77 34.24 -5.41
CA LEU A 156 18.85 33.65 -4.62
C LEU A 156 19.05 32.22 -5.10
N ARG A 157 20.26 31.88 -5.58
CA ARG A 157 20.60 30.56 -6.09
C ARG A 157 21.52 29.78 -5.15
N TYR A 158 21.20 28.50 -4.96
CA TYR A 158 22.05 27.54 -4.28
C TYR A 158 21.98 26.19 -5.03
N HIS A 159 23.07 25.85 -5.74
CA HIS A 159 23.06 24.76 -6.74
C HIS A 159 21.92 24.93 -7.74
N ASP A 160 21.04 23.92 -7.88
CA ASP A 160 19.86 23.94 -8.76
C ASP A 160 18.63 24.60 -8.12
N HIS A 161 18.72 24.95 -6.82
CA HIS A 161 17.65 25.65 -6.10
C HIS A 161 17.60 27.14 -6.44
N GLU A 162 16.40 27.66 -6.58
CA GLU A 162 16.11 29.08 -6.81
C GLU A 162 15.06 29.60 -5.85
N PHE A 163 15.34 30.69 -5.14
CA PHE A 163 14.45 31.33 -4.18
C PHE A 163 14.24 32.80 -4.51
N PRO A 164 13.09 33.43 -4.18
CA PRO A 164 12.89 34.85 -4.39
C PRO A 164 13.83 35.67 -3.51
N TYR A 165 14.50 36.68 -4.09
CA TYR A 165 15.40 37.57 -3.36
C TYR A 165 14.80 39.02 -3.34
N PRO A 166 14.85 39.73 -2.18
CA PRO A 166 15.54 39.39 -0.94
C PRO A 166 14.85 38.27 -0.14
N ASP A 167 15.63 37.52 0.65
CA ASP A 167 15.21 36.44 1.55
C ASP A 167 14.51 36.94 2.83
N THR A 168 13.49 37.77 2.64
CA THR A 168 12.78 38.47 3.75
C THR A 168 11.98 37.49 4.61
N HIS A 169 11.32 36.51 3.98
CA HIS A 169 10.30 35.66 4.60
C HIS A 169 10.72 34.21 4.79
N TYR A 170 11.91 33.82 4.34
CA TYR A 170 12.46 32.50 4.53
C TYR A 170 13.94 32.57 4.93
N ARG A 171 14.52 31.44 5.32
CA ARG A 171 15.95 31.25 5.49
C ARG A 171 16.36 29.86 4.98
N LEU A 172 17.48 29.77 4.30
CA LEU A 172 18.08 28.49 3.94
C LEU A 172 18.80 27.94 5.17
N VAL A 173 18.52 26.69 5.52
CA VAL A 173 19.11 26.02 6.69
C VAL A 173 19.72 24.69 6.27
N ASP A 174 20.59 24.13 7.12
CA ASP A 174 21.12 22.78 6.92
C ASP A 174 19.96 21.78 6.79
N TRP A 175 20.04 20.87 5.82
CA TRP A 175 18.99 19.93 5.52
C TRP A 175 18.60 19.02 6.71
N ARG A 176 19.51 18.86 7.70
CA ARG A 176 19.28 18.10 8.92
C ARG A 176 18.46 18.86 9.97
N GLN A 177 18.30 20.17 9.86
CA GLN A 177 17.56 20.94 10.85
C GLN A 177 16.04 20.79 10.76
N GLY A 178 15.55 20.13 9.71
CA GLY A 178 14.14 20.00 9.43
C GLY A 178 13.48 21.30 8.92
N PRO A 179 12.34 21.18 8.25
CA PRO A 179 11.66 22.32 7.66
C PRO A 179 10.87 23.13 8.68
N GLY A 180 10.59 24.39 8.35
CA GLY A 180 9.66 25.26 9.08
C GLY A 180 8.19 25.02 8.70
N TYR A 181 7.82 23.85 8.21
CA TYR A 181 6.48 23.47 7.77
C TYR A 181 6.21 21.99 8.04
N ARG A 182 4.93 21.59 8.07
CA ARG A 182 4.57 20.17 8.06
C ARG A 182 4.92 19.59 6.69
N ARG A 183 5.49 18.39 6.71
CA ARG A 183 5.85 17.65 5.49
C ARG A 183 5.15 16.30 5.45
N PHE A 184 5.09 15.70 4.26
CA PHE A 184 4.68 14.32 4.11
C PHE A 184 5.80 13.41 4.63
N PHE A 185 5.52 12.64 5.69
CA PHE A 185 6.49 11.82 6.40
C PHE A 185 7.78 12.61 6.75
N ASP A 186 8.93 12.12 6.27
CA ASP A 186 10.25 12.75 6.41
C ASP A 186 10.73 13.47 5.13
N VAL A 187 9.86 13.58 4.11
CA VAL A 187 10.19 14.12 2.78
C VAL A 187 10.06 15.63 2.77
N SER A 188 11.20 16.35 2.90
CA SER A 188 11.21 17.83 2.96
C SER A 188 10.77 18.51 1.64
N SER A 189 10.80 17.79 0.52
CA SER A 189 10.26 18.28 -0.75
C SER A 189 8.74 18.19 -0.89
N LEU A 190 8.00 17.75 0.14
CA LEU A 190 6.55 17.62 0.12
C LEU A 190 5.93 18.41 1.28
N ILE A 191 5.49 19.65 0.99
CA ILE A 191 4.92 20.57 1.99
C ILE A 191 3.44 20.31 2.22
N GLY A 192 3.02 20.23 3.49
CA GLY A 192 1.65 19.95 3.89
C GLY A 192 0.67 21.08 3.58
N LEU A 193 -0.49 20.70 3.04
CA LEU A 193 -1.64 21.59 2.80
C LEU A 193 -2.59 21.62 3.99
N ARG A 194 -3.34 22.73 4.11
CA ARG A 194 -4.35 22.98 5.13
C ARG A 194 -5.76 22.90 4.54
N VAL A 195 -6.09 21.73 3.99
CA VAL A 195 -7.41 21.50 3.37
C VAL A 195 -8.59 21.49 4.36
N GLU A 196 -8.31 21.59 5.66
CA GLU A 196 -9.32 21.91 6.68
C GLU A 196 -9.88 23.34 6.53
N ASP A 197 -9.11 24.27 5.94
CA ASP A 197 -9.58 25.58 5.54
C ASP A 197 -10.47 25.47 4.30
N PRO A 198 -11.74 25.97 4.34
CA PRO A 198 -12.67 25.86 3.22
C PRO A 198 -12.16 26.49 1.93
N GLU A 199 -11.48 27.66 2.01
CA GLU A 199 -10.98 28.35 0.82
C GLU A 199 -9.85 27.56 0.15
N VAL A 200 -9.02 26.87 0.95
CA VAL A 200 -7.96 25.99 0.45
C VAL A 200 -8.55 24.73 -0.17
N PHE A 201 -9.54 24.12 0.49
CA PHE A 201 -10.25 22.97 -0.06
C PHE A 201 -10.88 23.31 -1.43
N ASP A 202 -11.65 24.39 -1.49
CA ASP A 202 -12.33 24.80 -2.72
C ASP A 202 -11.34 25.02 -3.87
N ALA A 203 -10.23 25.74 -3.62
CA ALA A 203 -9.21 26.04 -4.62
C ALA A 203 -8.43 24.80 -5.09
N THR A 204 -8.13 23.87 -4.18
CA THR A 204 -7.35 22.65 -4.53
C THR A 204 -8.20 21.53 -5.14
N HIS A 205 -9.52 21.58 -4.98
CA HIS A 205 -10.44 20.56 -5.51
C HIS A 205 -11.28 21.03 -6.71
N GLU A 206 -11.22 22.32 -7.08
CA GLU A 206 -12.05 22.92 -8.13
C GLU A 206 -12.02 22.09 -9.44
N VAL A 207 -10.84 21.72 -9.92
CA VAL A 207 -10.68 20.98 -11.18
C VAL A 207 -11.25 19.55 -11.07
N ILE A 208 -10.97 18.86 -9.97
CA ILE A 208 -11.45 17.48 -9.77
C ILE A 208 -12.97 17.45 -9.61
N LEU A 209 -13.52 18.35 -8.81
CA LEU A 209 -14.97 18.46 -8.58
C LEU A 209 -15.71 18.85 -9.87
N GLY A 210 -15.13 19.76 -10.67
CA GLY A 210 -15.66 20.10 -11.99
C GLY A 210 -15.70 18.89 -12.94
N LEU A 211 -14.66 18.04 -12.92
CA LEU A 211 -14.63 16.81 -13.72
C LEU A 211 -15.65 15.76 -13.26
N VAL A 212 -15.93 15.70 -11.95
CA VAL A 212 -17.00 14.87 -11.40
C VAL A 212 -18.36 15.39 -11.84
N GLU A 213 -18.61 16.70 -11.75
CA GLU A 213 -19.87 17.32 -12.21
C GLU A 213 -20.09 17.13 -13.72
N GLU A 214 -19.04 17.18 -14.52
CA GLU A 214 -19.08 16.88 -15.96
C GLU A 214 -19.33 15.37 -16.27
N GLY A 215 -19.21 14.47 -15.30
CA GLY A 215 -19.29 13.02 -15.50
C GLY A 215 -18.06 12.45 -16.21
N VAL A 216 -16.91 13.10 -16.11
CA VAL A 216 -15.62 12.63 -16.64
C VAL A 216 -14.93 11.71 -15.63
N VAL A 217 -15.16 11.93 -14.35
CA VAL A 217 -14.67 11.12 -13.22
C VAL A 217 -15.87 10.56 -12.45
N ASP A 218 -15.91 9.25 -12.26
CA ASP A 218 -17.00 8.50 -11.64
C ASP A 218 -16.76 8.14 -10.18
N GLY A 219 -15.54 8.31 -9.69
CA GLY A 219 -15.17 8.02 -8.30
C GLY A 219 -13.79 8.52 -7.93
N LEU A 220 -13.49 8.52 -6.63
CA LEU A 220 -12.28 9.09 -6.06
C LEU A 220 -11.56 8.09 -5.15
N ARG A 221 -10.24 8.15 -5.18
CA ARG A 221 -9.38 7.57 -4.14
C ARG A 221 -8.61 8.68 -3.46
N VAL A 222 -8.76 8.80 -2.16
CA VAL A 222 -8.10 9.83 -1.34
C VAL A 222 -6.80 9.28 -0.79
N ASP A 223 -5.70 9.91 -1.19
CA ASP A 223 -4.36 9.62 -0.71
C ASP A 223 -4.17 10.11 0.72
N HIS A 224 -3.57 9.27 1.57
CA HIS A 224 -3.07 9.59 2.91
C HIS A 224 -3.99 10.49 3.78
N PRO A 225 -5.25 10.11 4.05
CA PRO A 225 -6.16 10.93 4.87
C PRO A 225 -5.66 11.10 6.32
N ASP A 226 -4.83 10.18 6.82
CA ASP A 226 -4.26 10.25 8.17
C ASP A 226 -3.33 11.45 8.38
N GLY A 227 -2.80 12.05 7.31
CA GLY A 227 -2.00 13.28 7.37
C GLY A 227 -2.80 14.58 7.52
N LEU A 228 -4.11 14.55 7.24
CA LEU A 228 -4.98 15.73 7.33
C LEU A 228 -5.20 16.15 8.78
N ALA A 229 -5.51 17.43 9.00
CA ALA A 229 -5.81 17.92 10.34
C ALA A 229 -7.08 17.26 10.91
N GLU A 230 -8.13 17.18 10.11
CA GLU A 230 -9.43 16.58 10.47
C GLU A 230 -9.99 15.75 9.29
N PRO A 231 -9.66 14.43 9.20
CA PRO A 231 -10.05 13.57 8.09
C PRO A 231 -11.57 13.43 7.93
N ARG A 232 -12.33 13.34 9.03
CA ARG A 232 -13.80 13.18 9.01
C ARG A 232 -14.47 14.37 8.33
N GLY A 233 -14.16 15.59 8.74
CA GLY A 233 -14.74 16.80 8.16
C GLY A 233 -14.29 17.02 6.70
N TYR A 234 -13.06 16.63 6.36
CA TYR A 234 -12.61 16.62 4.98
C TYR A 234 -13.47 15.69 4.12
N LEU A 235 -13.69 14.45 4.57
CA LEU A 235 -14.49 13.47 3.83
C LEU A 235 -15.96 13.88 3.73
N SER A 236 -16.54 14.44 4.79
CA SER A 236 -17.90 14.98 4.75
C SER A 236 -18.04 16.12 3.75
N ARG A 237 -17.07 17.03 3.68
CA ARG A 237 -17.06 18.10 2.69
C ARG A 237 -16.91 17.57 1.28
N LEU A 238 -15.99 16.60 1.07
CA LEU A 238 -15.77 15.97 -0.22
C LEU A 238 -17.05 15.24 -0.70
N ARG A 239 -17.70 14.47 0.18
CA ARG A 239 -18.95 13.79 -0.12
C ARG A 239 -20.06 14.75 -0.50
N ALA A 240 -20.22 15.85 0.25
CA ALA A 240 -21.22 16.87 -0.05
C ALA A 240 -21.00 17.58 -1.40
N ALA A 241 -19.74 17.67 -1.84
CA ALA A 241 -19.36 18.34 -3.09
C ALA A 241 -19.36 17.41 -4.31
N SER A 242 -19.11 16.09 -4.14
CA SER A 242 -18.91 15.16 -5.25
C SER A 242 -20.01 14.10 -5.39
N ASP A 243 -20.52 13.56 -4.29
CA ASP A 243 -21.51 12.48 -4.24
C ASP A 243 -21.20 11.30 -5.18
N VAL A 244 -19.92 10.88 -5.21
CA VAL A 244 -19.44 9.72 -6.00
C VAL A 244 -18.80 8.67 -5.08
N TRP A 245 -18.65 7.44 -5.57
CA TRP A 245 -17.92 6.40 -4.86
C TRP A 245 -16.52 6.87 -4.48
N THR A 246 -16.20 6.80 -3.19
CA THR A 246 -14.95 7.34 -2.63
C THR A 246 -14.33 6.37 -1.67
N VAL A 247 -13.09 5.93 -1.94
CA VAL A 247 -12.27 5.11 -1.03
C VAL A 247 -11.08 5.89 -0.51
N VAL A 248 -10.59 5.49 0.65
CA VAL A 248 -9.49 6.15 1.34
C VAL A 248 -8.30 5.21 1.51
N GLU A 249 -7.09 5.74 1.32
CA GLU A 249 -5.87 5.02 1.68
C GLU A 249 -5.65 5.10 3.19
N LYS A 250 -6.43 4.33 3.92
CA LYS A 250 -6.25 4.13 5.36
C LYS A 250 -5.69 2.75 5.61
N ILE A 251 -4.53 2.71 6.26
CA ILE A 251 -3.90 1.45 6.66
C ILE A 251 -4.50 1.03 8.01
N LEU A 252 -5.22 -0.08 8.01
CA LEU A 252 -5.81 -0.69 9.20
C LEU A 252 -4.88 -1.77 9.74
N ILE A 253 -4.58 -1.73 11.04
CA ILE A 253 -3.67 -2.69 11.70
C ILE A 253 -4.49 -3.67 12.55
N GLY A 254 -4.24 -4.96 12.37
CA GLY A 254 -4.89 -6.02 13.15
C GLY A 254 -6.42 -5.99 13.04
N GLU A 255 -7.08 -5.70 14.17
CA GLU A 255 -8.54 -5.61 14.27
C GLU A 255 -9.06 -4.16 14.20
N GLU A 256 -8.21 -3.19 13.82
CA GLU A 256 -8.65 -1.81 13.59
C GLU A 256 -9.74 -1.77 12.51
N ARG A 257 -10.72 -0.89 12.70
CA ARG A 257 -11.82 -0.69 11.76
C ARG A 257 -11.85 0.76 11.29
N LEU A 258 -12.29 0.96 10.06
CA LEU A 258 -12.55 2.30 9.54
C LEU A 258 -13.60 2.99 10.42
N PRO A 259 -13.38 4.26 10.85
CA PRO A 259 -14.38 4.98 11.64
C PRO A 259 -15.73 5.03 10.93
N ALA A 260 -16.80 4.66 11.67
CA ALA A 260 -18.14 4.54 11.10
C ALA A 260 -18.78 5.89 10.70
N ASP A 261 -18.20 7.00 11.18
CA ASP A 261 -18.60 8.38 10.88
C ASP A 261 -17.79 9.04 9.77
N TRP A 262 -17.01 8.25 9.01
CA TRP A 262 -16.33 8.74 7.82
C TRP A 262 -17.22 8.58 6.60
N ASP A 263 -17.49 9.67 5.90
CA ASP A 263 -18.29 9.70 4.66
C ASP A 263 -17.49 9.17 3.46
N CYS A 264 -17.13 7.89 3.51
CA CYS A 264 -16.45 7.16 2.44
C CYS A 264 -16.99 5.74 2.29
N ASP A 265 -16.65 5.06 1.19
CA ASP A 265 -17.18 3.75 0.84
C ASP A 265 -16.32 2.59 1.33
N GLY A 266 -15.13 2.89 1.83
CA GLY A 266 -14.20 1.90 2.37
C GLY A 266 -12.74 2.30 2.20
N THR A 267 -11.84 1.34 2.44
CA THR A 267 -10.39 1.47 2.28
C THR A 267 -9.92 1.02 0.89
N THR A 268 -8.62 1.18 0.60
CA THR A 268 -7.95 0.65 -0.59
C THR A 268 -7.56 -0.83 -0.49
N GLY A 269 -7.91 -1.53 0.61
CA GLY A 269 -7.90 -2.99 0.71
C GLY A 269 -6.61 -3.64 1.19
N TYR A 270 -5.69 -2.94 1.82
CA TYR A 270 -4.49 -3.55 2.42
C TYR A 270 -4.81 -4.53 3.56
N ASP A 271 -5.85 -4.25 4.32
CA ASP A 271 -6.41 -5.15 5.34
C ASP A 271 -6.86 -6.49 4.75
N VAL A 272 -7.55 -6.46 3.60
CA VAL A 272 -7.97 -7.65 2.85
C VAL A 272 -6.76 -8.41 2.30
N LEU A 273 -5.78 -7.70 1.71
CA LEU A 273 -4.54 -8.26 1.18
C LEU A 273 -3.80 -9.09 2.23
N ASN A 274 -3.62 -8.53 3.43
CA ASN A 274 -2.90 -9.20 4.52
C ASN A 274 -3.65 -10.43 5.03
N ARG A 275 -4.98 -10.37 5.15
CA ARG A 275 -5.79 -11.52 5.55
C ARG A 275 -5.78 -12.63 4.50
N ILE A 276 -5.86 -12.30 3.21
CA ILE A 276 -5.72 -13.29 2.14
C ILE A 276 -4.33 -13.91 2.16
N THR A 277 -3.26 -13.11 2.28
CA THR A 277 -1.88 -13.64 2.32
C THR A 277 -1.72 -14.63 3.47
N ARG A 278 -2.17 -14.30 4.69
CA ARG A 278 -2.09 -15.17 5.86
C ARG A 278 -2.87 -16.47 5.70
N LEU A 279 -3.98 -16.48 4.96
CA LEU A 279 -4.79 -17.67 4.71
C LEU A 279 -3.98 -18.78 4.00
N PHE A 280 -2.95 -18.43 3.23
CA PHE A 280 -2.09 -19.34 2.48
C PHE A 280 -0.73 -19.61 3.15
N VAL A 281 -0.54 -19.16 4.39
CA VAL A 281 0.66 -19.40 5.20
C VAL A 281 0.34 -20.46 6.26
N ASP A 282 1.20 -21.49 6.37
CA ASP A 282 1.06 -22.50 7.41
C ASP A 282 1.59 -21.96 8.76
N PRO A 283 0.75 -21.86 9.81
CA PRO A 283 1.20 -21.43 11.12
C PRO A 283 2.26 -22.35 11.74
N ALA A 284 2.33 -23.62 11.35
CA ALA A 284 3.35 -24.57 11.82
C ALA A 284 4.78 -24.16 11.39
N GLY A 285 4.90 -23.39 10.30
CA GLY A 285 6.18 -22.86 9.83
C GLY A 285 6.73 -21.70 10.68
N SER A 286 5.94 -21.10 11.54
CA SER A 286 6.34 -19.92 12.33
C SER A 286 7.62 -20.16 13.14
N ARG A 287 7.58 -21.12 14.04
CA ARG A 287 8.72 -21.39 14.94
C ARG A 287 10.01 -21.73 14.18
N PRO A 288 10.04 -22.72 13.27
CA PRO A 288 11.27 -23.08 12.59
C PRO A 288 11.82 -21.94 11.71
N LEU A 289 10.97 -21.16 11.04
CA LEU A 289 11.44 -20.03 10.23
C LEU A 289 11.98 -18.87 11.07
N VAL A 290 11.37 -18.57 12.22
CA VAL A 290 11.89 -17.58 13.15
C VAL A 290 13.23 -18.03 13.76
N GLU A 291 13.37 -19.30 14.16
CA GLU A 291 14.62 -19.86 14.66
C GLU A 291 15.74 -19.82 13.60
N LEU A 292 15.41 -20.15 12.34
CA LEU A 292 16.34 -20.02 11.22
C LEU A 292 16.78 -18.57 11.00
N PHE A 293 15.81 -17.64 10.95
CA PHE A 293 16.05 -16.20 10.77
C PHE A 293 16.98 -15.66 11.85
N VAL A 294 16.67 -15.91 13.12
CA VAL A 294 17.48 -15.45 14.26
C VAL A 294 18.90 -16.03 14.22
N THR A 295 19.01 -17.34 13.90
CA THR A 295 20.31 -18.01 13.83
C THR A 295 21.16 -17.46 12.69
N HIS A 296 20.55 -17.16 11.54
CA HIS A 296 21.27 -16.68 10.35
C HIS A 296 21.67 -15.21 10.48
N THR A 297 20.77 -14.38 11.00
CA THR A 297 20.92 -12.92 10.98
C THR A 297 21.45 -12.32 12.28
N GLY A 298 21.34 -13.03 13.41
CA GLY A 298 21.62 -12.50 14.74
C GLY A 298 20.60 -11.47 15.25
N MET A 299 19.48 -11.28 14.52
CA MET A 299 18.43 -10.32 14.89
C MET A 299 17.61 -10.82 16.10
N PRO A 300 16.94 -9.91 16.84
CA PRO A 300 16.09 -10.31 17.96
C PRO A 300 14.98 -11.27 17.54
N HIS A 301 14.62 -12.19 18.42
CA HIS A 301 13.50 -13.12 18.24
C HIS A 301 12.16 -12.38 18.26
N ASP A 302 12.04 -11.35 19.09
CA ASP A 302 10.82 -10.59 19.33
C ASP A 302 10.68 -9.41 18.36
N TYR A 303 9.65 -9.44 17.51
CA TYR A 303 9.34 -8.39 16.54
C TYR A 303 9.02 -7.05 17.22
N ALA A 304 8.27 -7.06 18.32
CA ALA A 304 7.89 -5.82 19.03
C ALA A 304 9.12 -5.03 19.52
N THR A 305 10.21 -5.74 19.89
CA THR A 305 11.51 -5.11 20.22
C THR A 305 12.11 -4.41 19.00
N VAL A 306 12.02 -5.01 17.81
CA VAL A 306 12.54 -4.41 16.56
C VAL A 306 11.71 -3.19 16.18
N VAL A 307 10.39 -3.28 16.23
CA VAL A 307 9.46 -2.16 15.99
C VAL A 307 9.77 -0.97 16.89
N ARG A 308 9.87 -1.21 18.21
CA ARG A 308 10.16 -0.13 19.15
C ARG A 308 11.50 0.56 18.86
N ARG A 309 12.56 -0.22 18.61
CA ARG A 309 13.89 0.34 18.29
C ARG A 309 13.85 1.15 17.00
N SER A 310 13.15 0.64 15.98
CA SER A 310 13.02 1.31 14.69
C SER A 310 12.23 2.61 14.80
N LYS A 311 11.10 2.62 15.52
CA LYS A 311 10.34 3.86 15.77
C LYS A 311 11.16 4.89 16.56
N ARG A 312 11.92 4.46 17.60
CA ARG A 312 12.79 5.35 18.34
C ARG A 312 13.85 5.97 17.44
N GLU A 313 14.50 5.15 16.64
CA GLU A 313 15.55 5.60 15.72
C GLU A 313 15.03 6.64 14.71
N VAL A 314 13.86 6.42 14.10
CA VAL A 314 13.32 7.38 13.14
C VAL A 314 12.84 8.67 13.81
N VAL A 315 12.31 8.61 15.02
CA VAL A 315 11.98 9.81 15.81
C VAL A 315 13.23 10.63 16.09
N ASP A 316 14.31 10.00 16.53
CA ASP A 316 15.55 10.69 16.86
C ASP A 316 16.29 11.21 15.62
N LEU A 317 16.22 10.52 14.48
CA LEU A 317 16.93 10.91 13.26
C LEU A 317 16.17 11.90 12.38
N PHE A 318 14.84 11.71 12.24
CA PHE A 318 14.08 12.41 11.21
C PHE A 318 12.97 13.31 11.75
N PHE A 319 12.42 13.05 12.93
CA PHE A 319 11.24 13.76 13.44
C PHE A 319 11.51 14.67 14.63
N THR A 320 12.77 15.01 14.91
CA THR A 320 13.13 15.88 16.03
C THR A 320 12.42 17.23 15.98
N ALA A 321 12.37 17.86 14.79
CA ALA A 321 11.72 19.18 14.62
C ALA A 321 10.20 19.11 14.84
N GLU A 322 9.55 18.05 14.34
CA GLU A 322 8.11 17.82 14.52
C GLU A 322 7.77 17.52 15.98
N VAL A 323 8.59 16.69 16.64
CA VAL A 323 8.43 16.37 18.07
C VAL A 323 8.66 17.61 18.94
N ASP A 324 9.65 18.44 18.63
CA ASP A 324 9.93 19.67 19.38
C ASP A 324 8.78 20.67 19.24
N ARG A 325 8.20 20.78 18.04
CA ARG A 325 7.00 21.59 17.79
C ARG A 325 5.80 21.04 18.56
N LEU A 326 5.55 19.74 18.52
CA LEU A 326 4.50 19.09 19.28
C LEU A 326 4.71 19.27 20.79
N HIS A 327 5.94 19.12 21.27
CA HIS A 327 6.28 19.30 22.69
C HIS A 327 6.03 20.74 23.16
N ALA A 328 6.26 21.74 22.32
CA ALA A 328 5.93 23.13 22.64
C ALA A 328 4.43 23.34 22.88
N GLU A 329 3.57 22.62 22.17
CA GLU A 329 2.10 22.67 22.33
C GLU A 329 1.59 21.82 23.49
N VAL A 330 2.10 20.60 23.61
CA VAL A 330 1.73 19.64 24.67
C VAL A 330 2.31 20.07 26.02
N GLY A 331 3.56 20.52 26.06
CA GLY A 331 4.32 20.79 27.28
C GLY A 331 4.65 19.50 28.05
N GLY A 332 5.14 19.65 29.27
CA GLY A 332 5.49 18.53 30.14
C GLY A 332 6.85 17.91 29.80
N ASP A 333 7.00 16.62 30.02
CA ASP A 333 8.25 15.90 29.77
C ASP A 333 8.34 15.37 28.34
N ARG A 334 9.37 15.82 27.60
CA ARG A 334 9.58 15.46 26.20
C ARG A 334 9.78 13.95 25.99
N GLU A 335 10.50 13.29 26.88
CA GLU A 335 10.76 11.85 26.75
C GLU A 335 9.48 11.02 26.93
N THR A 336 8.60 11.46 27.83
CA THR A 336 7.27 10.85 28.00
C THR A 336 6.44 10.97 26.72
N LEU A 337 6.48 12.12 26.03
CA LEU A 337 5.79 12.31 24.76
C LEU A 337 6.37 11.40 23.67
N VAL A 338 7.69 11.29 23.58
CA VAL A 338 8.36 10.41 22.62
C VAL A 338 8.01 8.94 22.86
N GLU A 339 8.07 8.46 24.12
CA GLU A 339 7.70 7.06 24.42
C GLU A 339 6.22 6.79 24.16
N LEU A 340 5.32 7.78 24.33
CA LEU A 340 3.92 7.65 23.95
C LEU A 340 3.76 7.50 22.43
N LEU A 341 4.43 8.34 21.61
CA LEU A 341 4.43 8.24 20.15
C LEU A 341 4.94 6.87 19.67
N ILE A 342 6.04 6.38 20.23
CA ILE A 342 6.63 5.07 19.91
C ILE A 342 5.69 3.93 20.28
N ALA A 343 4.93 4.08 21.39
CA ALA A 343 4.01 3.07 21.88
C ALA A 343 2.69 2.99 21.10
N MET A 344 2.36 3.97 20.26
CA MET A 344 1.12 3.94 19.46
C MET A 344 1.07 2.68 18.59
N PRO A 345 -0.01 1.87 18.70
CA PRO A 345 -0.13 0.61 17.97
C PRO A 345 -0.69 0.76 16.55
N VAL A 346 -1.32 1.89 16.24
CA VAL A 346 -1.97 2.21 14.97
C VAL A 346 -1.44 3.51 14.40
N TYR A 347 -1.78 3.80 13.13
CA TYR A 347 -1.33 5.02 12.44
C TYR A 347 -1.89 6.29 13.07
N ARG A 348 -3.13 6.26 13.58
CA ARG A 348 -3.78 7.43 14.13
C ARG A 348 -4.92 7.06 15.08
N ALA A 349 -5.08 7.84 16.14
CA ALA A 349 -6.33 7.91 16.91
C ALA A 349 -7.11 9.14 16.41
N TYR A 350 -8.43 9.02 16.24
CA TYR A 350 -9.25 10.09 15.64
C TYR A 350 -9.98 10.86 16.72
N VAL A 351 -9.43 12.04 17.05
CA VAL A 351 -10.00 12.97 18.03
C VAL A 351 -10.20 14.33 17.35
N VAL A 352 -11.40 14.87 17.45
CA VAL A 352 -11.71 16.23 16.96
C VAL A 352 -11.65 17.19 18.13
N PRO A 353 -10.82 18.25 18.08
CA PRO A 353 -10.70 19.22 19.16
C PRO A 353 -12.04 19.86 19.51
N GLY A 354 -12.38 19.88 20.80
CA GLY A 354 -13.64 20.47 21.28
C GLY A 354 -14.85 19.54 21.26
N GLU A 355 -14.72 18.33 20.69
CA GLU A 355 -15.73 17.27 20.73
C GLU A 355 -15.42 16.23 21.82
N PRO A 356 -16.41 15.41 22.23
CA PRO A 356 -16.18 14.26 23.08
C PRO A 356 -15.19 13.27 22.43
N VAL A 357 -14.17 12.85 23.17
CA VAL A 357 -13.19 11.86 22.68
C VAL A 357 -13.89 10.52 22.43
N PRO A 358 -13.80 9.93 21.22
CA PRO A 358 -14.35 8.61 20.96
C PRO A 358 -13.71 7.54 21.86
N GLU A 359 -14.50 6.61 22.37
CA GLU A 359 -14.04 5.56 23.30
C GLU A 359 -12.89 4.72 22.70
N VAL A 360 -12.98 4.39 21.41
CA VAL A 360 -11.92 3.66 20.69
C VAL A 360 -10.61 4.44 20.68
N SER A 361 -10.66 5.74 20.35
CA SER A 361 -9.48 6.60 20.33
C SER A 361 -8.88 6.79 21.71
N ALA A 362 -9.70 6.96 22.75
CA ALA A 362 -9.24 7.05 24.12
C ALA A 362 -8.52 5.74 24.53
N SER A 363 -9.15 4.59 24.29
CA SER A 363 -8.59 3.27 24.63
C SER A 363 -7.24 3.02 23.96
N ILE A 364 -7.08 3.40 22.69
CA ILE A 364 -5.81 3.27 21.94
C ILE A 364 -4.71 4.09 22.61
N VAL A 365 -4.94 5.37 22.88
CA VAL A 365 -3.91 6.26 23.43
C VAL A 365 -3.62 5.92 24.90
N GLU A 366 -4.63 5.56 25.68
CA GLU A 366 -4.47 5.13 27.08
C GLU A 366 -3.66 3.82 27.17
N SER A 367 -3.93 2.85 26.28
CA SER A 367 -3.14 1.61 26.18
C SER A 367 -1.69 1.89 25.79
N ALA A 368 -1.45 2.78 24.83
CA ALA A 368 -0.12 3.24 24.47
C ALA A 368 0.57 3.92 25.66
N GLY A 369 -0.17 4.72 26.44
CA GLY A 369 0.30 5.33 27.68
C GLY A 369 0.75 4.29 28.74
N GLN A 370 0.01 3.20 28.91
CA GLN A 370 0.40 2.10 29.79
C GLN A 370 1.71 1.43 29.34
N VAL A 371 1.86 1.20 28.04
CA VAL A 371 3.09 0.66 27.46
C VAL A 371 4.27 1.62 27.65
N ALA A 372 4.06 2.92 27.45
CA ALA A 372 5.09 3.94 27.68
C ALA A 372 5.49 4.01 29.17
N ALA A 373 4.51 4.00 30.09
CA ALA A 373 4.75 4.04 31.54
C ALA A 373 5.63 2.88 32.05
N ALA A 374 5.46 1.68 31.45
CA ALA A 374 6.26 0.51 31.81
C ALA A 374 7.76 0.65 31.43
N ARG A 375 8.11 1.64 30.64
CA ARG A 375 9.47 1.87 30.10
C ARG A 375 10.13 3.12 30.67
N LEU A 376 9.36 4.01 31.23
CA LEU A 376 9.81 5.27 31.80
C LEU A 376 10.14 5.13 33.28
N PRO A 377 10.93 6.05 33.86
CA PRO A 377 11.17 6.10 35.33
C PRO A 377 9.87 6.22 36.09
N GLU A 378 9.85 5.66 37.32
CA GLU A 378 8.70 5.80 38.21
C GLU A 378 8.38 7.28 38.49
N GLY A 379 7.09 7.64 38.35
CA GLY A 379 6.63 9.02 38.49
C GLY A 379 6.66 9.85 37.23
N ALA A 380 7.01 9.30 36.06
CA ALA A 380 6.88 10.00 34.78
C ALA A 380 5.43 10.46 34.54
N PRO A 381 5.18 11.67 33.99
CA PRO A 381 3.87 12.29 33.92
C PRO A 381 3.01 11.74 32.74
N VAL A 382 2.96 10.42 32.55
CA VAL A 382 2.31 9.78 31.41
C VAL A 382 0.83 10.12 31.34
N ALA A 383 0.10 10.06 32.46
CA ALA A 383 -1.34 10.36 32.48
C ALA A 383 -1.63 11.83 32.07
N GLU A 384 -0.75 12.76 32.44
CA GLU A 384 -0.86 14.17 32.06
C GLU A 384 -0.64 14.36 30.55
N VAL A 385 0.38 13.70 29.97
CA VAL A 385 0.65 13.76 28.53
C VAL A 385 -0.48 13.13 27.75
N VAL A 386 -0.99 11.96 28.16
CA VAL A 386 -2.15 11.30 27.55
C VAL A 386 -3.38 12.22 27.56
N ASP A 387 -3.69 12.86 28.70
CA ASP A 387 -4.84 13.78 28.75
C ASP A 387 -4.65 15.00 27.83
N ARG A 388 -3.44 15.55 27.74
CA ARG A 388 -3.15 16.70 26.88
C ARG A 388 -3.24 16.36 25.39
N VAL A 389 -2.79 15.18 24.94
CA VAL A 389 -2.92 14.77 23.53
C VAL A 389 -4.34 14.37 23.14
N LEU A 390 -5.20 14.05 24.12
CA LEU A 390 -6.61 13.74 23.89
C LEU A 390 -7.55 14.93 24.08
N ARG A 391 -7.25 15.83 25.03
CA ARG A 391 -8.19 16.87 25.51
C ARG A 391 -7.53 18.25 25.70
N GLY A 392 -6.27 18.39 25.31
CA GLY A 392 -5.49 19.63 25.43
C GLY A 392 -5.84 20.67 24.37
N PRO A 393 -4.96 21.66 24.14
CA PRO A 393 -5.11 22.62 23.06
C PRO A 393 -5.31 21.96 21.69
N ALA A 394 -6.07 22.60 20.82
CA ALA A 394 -6.41 22.03 19.50
C ALA A 394 -5.16 21.61 18.70
N ASP A 395 -4.15 22.48 18.66
CA ASP A 395 -2.89 22.21 17.95
C ASP A 395 -2.14 21.01 18.53
N ALA A 396 -2.14 20.83 19.86
CA ALA A 396 -1.52 19.68 20.51
C ALA A 396 -2.23 18.36 20.09
N VAL A 397 -3.58 18.35 20.12
CA VAL A 397 -4.40 17.20 19.74
C VAL A 397 -4.18 16.85 18.25
N VAL A 398 -4.24 17.81 17.36
CA VAL A 398 -4.10 17.62 15.90
C VAL A 398 -2.68 17.16 15.56
N ARG A 399 -1.64 17.87 16.04
CA ARG A 399 -0.25 17.57 15.72
C ARG A 399 0.20 16.21 16.25
N PHE A 400 -0.25 15.82 17.44
CA PHE A 400 0.01 14.45 17.94
C PHE A 400 -0.49 13.39 16.97
N GLN A 401 -1.72 13.54 16.49
CA GLN A 401 -2.32 12.62 15.55
C GLN A 401 -1.59 12.62 14.20
N GLN A 402 -1.20 13.80 13.69
CA GLN A 402 -0.49 13.95 12.42
C GLN A 402 0.93 13.36 12.44
N ILE A 403 1.61 13.29 13.60
CA ILE A 403 2.95 12.69 13.69
C ILE A 403 2.91 11.18 13.93
N CYS A 404 1.83 10.63 14.49
CA CYS A 404 1.70 9.19 14.70
C CYS A 404 1.83 8.39 13.39
N GLY A 405 1.17 8.84 12.31
CA GLY A 405 1.24 8.22 10.98
C GLY A 405 2.68 8.12 10.44
N PRO A 406 3.41 9.22 10.33
CA PRO A 406 4.84 9.23 9.96
C PRO A 406 5.73 8.30 10.80
N VAL A 407 5.54 8.28 12.12
CA VAL A 407 6.30 7.38 13.01
C VAL A 407 5.97 5.90 12.75
N MET A 408 4.70 5.58 12.45
CA MET A 408 4.31 4.22 12.02
C MET A 408 4.91 3.89 10.64
N ALA A 409 4.67 4.69 9.62
CA ALA A 409 5.14 4.41 8.26
C ALA A 409 6.66 4.26 8.21
N LYS A 410 7.41 5.24 8.72
CA LYS A 410 8.87 5.22 8.67
C LYS A 410 9.50 4.24 9.66
N GLY A 411 8.93 4.12 10.86
CA GLY A 411 9.44 3.21 11.89
C GLY A 411 9.11 1.75 11.63
N VAL A 412 7.93 1.45 11.15
CA VAL A 412 7.50 0.07 10.88
C VAL A 412 7.74 -0.30 9.43
N GLU A 413 7.05 0.33 8.47
CA GLU A 413 7.05 -0.12 7.08
C GLU A 413 8.39 0.08 6.38
N ASP A 414 9.06 1.23 6.61
CA ASP A 414 10.32 1.59 5.97
C ASP A 414 11.55 1.30 6.86
N THR A 415 11.38 0.62 8.00
CA THR A 415 12.51 0.23 8.85
C THR A 415 12.34 -1.17 9.42
N ALA A 416 11.37 -1.40 10.31
CA ALA A 416 11.21 -2.69 10.98
C ALA A 416 10.93 -3.85 10.00
N LEU A 417 10.12 -3.61 8.97
CA LEU A 417 9.83 -4.61 7.92
C LEU A 417 11.05 -4.96 7.05
N TYR A 418 12.10 -4.13 7.07
CA TYR A 418 13.39 -4.43 6.43
C TYR A 418 14.45 -4.94 7.41
N ARG A 419 14.06 -5.15 8.68
CA ARG A 419 14.93 -5.69 9.74
C ARG A 419 14.47 -7.02 10.30
N TRP A 420 13.17 -7.35 10.21
CA TRP A 420 12.60 -8.57 10.76
C TRP A 420 11.67 -9.23 9.74
N TYR A 421 12.13 -10.31 9.12
CA TYR A 421 11.48 -10.97 7.98
C TYR A 421 11.72 -12.50 7.96
N PRO A 422 11.30 -13.25 9.00
CA PRO A 422 11.39 -14.71 8.97
C PRO A 422 10.69 -15.33 7.76
N LEU A 423 9.58 -14.71 7.31
CA LEU A 423 8.85 -15.04 6.09
C LEU A 423 8.39 -13.76 5.40
N ALA A 424 9.09 -13.32 4.37
CA ALA A 424 8.97 -12.01 3.79
C ALA A 424 7.62 -11.71 3.10
N CYS A 425 6.77 -12.69 2.79
CA CYS A 425 5.41 -12.44 2.29
C CYS A 425 4.50 -11.77 3.33
N LEU A 426 4.83 -11.83 4.61
CA LEU A 426 4.11 -11.18 5.70
C LEU A 426 4.56 -9.74 5.94
N ASN A 427 5.70 -9.34 5.36
CA ASN A 427 6.25 -7.98 5.45
C ASN A 427 5.65 -7.11 4.35
N GLU A 428 4.42 -6.67 4.57
CA GLU A 428 3.67 -5.87 3.62
C GLU A 428 3.04 -4.64 4.32
N VAL A 429 2.55 -3.67 3.54
CA VAL A 429 1.85 -2.49 4.06
C VAL A 429 0.70 -2.92 4.97
N GLY A 430 0.69 -2.43 6.21
CA GLY A 430 -0.28 -2.85 7.23
C GLY A 430 -0.14 -4.31 7.70
N GLY A 431 0.95 -5.00 7.33
CA GLY A 431 1.22 -6.38 7.70
C GLY A 431 1.77 -6.53 9.12
N GLU A 432 1.54 -7.71 9.70
CA GLU A 432 2.05 -8.15 11.02
C GLU A 432 2.93 -9.38 10.81
N PRO A 433 4.24 -9.22 10.59
CA PRO A 433 5.14 -10.31 10.20
C PRO A 433 5.28 -11.44 11.21
N ASP A 434 4.98 -11.18 12.48
CA ASP A 434 4.98 -12.16 13.57
C ASP A 434 3.67 -12.95 13.68
N HIS A 435 2.65 -12.57 12.92
CA HIS A 435 1.37 -13.26 12.88
C HIS A 435 1.31 -14.24 11.70
N PHE A 436 1.84 -15.44 11.90
CA PHE A 436 1.85 -16.50 10.90
C PHE A 436 0.51 -17.21 10.79
N GLY A 437 0.07 -17.40 9.54
CA GLY A 437 -1.15 -18.12 9.23
C GLY A 437 -2.42 -17.33 9.45
N GLY A 438 -3.53 -17.87 8.96
CA GLY A 438 -4.87 -17.37 9.14
C GLY A 438 -5.86 -18.53 9.36
N ASP A 439 -6.70 -18.39 10.39
CA ASP A 439 -7.80 -19.34 10.61
C ASP A 439 -8.90 -19.12 9.57
N VAL A 440 -9.40 -20.21 8.98
CA VAL A 440 -10.45 -20.14 7.94
C VAL A 440 -11.75 -19.61 8.50
N GLY A 441 -12.08 -19.93 9.75
CA GLY A 441 -13.29 -19.44 10.42
C GLY A 441 -13.22 -17.94 10.70
N GLU A 442 -12.06 -17.43 11.16
CA GLU A 442 -11.83 -15.99 11.36
C GLU A 442 -11.89 -15.24 10.03
N PHE A 443 -11.31 -15.79 8.97
CA PHE A 443 -11.41 -15.22 7.64
C PHE A 443 -12.87 -15.15 7.15
N HIS A 444 -13.64 -16.20 7.36
CA HIS A 444 -15.05 -16.21 7.01
C HIS A 444 -15.88 -15.21 7.84
N ALA A 445 -15.56 -15.02 9.12
CA ALA A 445 -16.19 -14.02 9.97
C ALA A 445 -15.91 -12.61 9.43
N PHE A 446 -14.65 -12.30 9.14
CA PHE A 446 -14.24 -11.04 8.53
C PHE A 446 -14.96 -10.79 7.19
N ALA A 447 -14.96 -11.76 6.28
CA ALA A 447 -15.56 -11.62 4.96
C ALA A 447 -17.09 -11.37 4.99
N ARG A 448 -17.79 -11.88 6.02
CA ARG A 448 -19.23 -11.61 6.22
C ARG A 448 -19.52 -10.17 6.63
N GLU A 449 -18.57 -9.51 7.30
CA GLU A 449 -18.70 -8.14 7.80
C GLU A 449 -18.21 -7.08 6.81
N MET A 450 -17.54 -7.51 5.72
CA MET A 450 -17.03 -6.60 4.71
C MET A 450 -18.13 -5.76 4.07
N SER A 451 -17.89 -4.46 3.93
CA SER A 451 -18.74 -3.59 3.10
C SER A 451 -18.71 -4.03 1.64
N PRO A 452 -19.86 -4.06 0.93
CA PRO A 452 -19.90 -4.35 -0.50
C PRO A 452 -19.26 -3.24 -1.37
N THR A 453 -18.91 -2.10 -0.78
CA THR A 453 -18.36 -0.93 -1.48
C THR A 453 -16.87 -0.71 -1.20
N THR A 454 -16.28 -1.38 -0.19
CA THR A 454 -14.84 -1.26 0.10
C THR A 454 -14.00 -1.86 -1.04
N MET A 455 -12.85 -1.28 -1.33
CA MET A 455 -11.93 -1.88 -2.31
C MET A 455 -11.21 -3.10 -1.72
N THR A 456 -10.89 -4.07 -2.56
CA THR A 456 -10.03 -5.21 -2.22
C THR A 456 -8.86 -5.28 -3.19
N THR A 457 -7.66 -5.59 -2.72
CA THR A 457 -6.48 -5.68 -3.58
C THR A 457 -5.57 -6.85 -3.20
N LEU A 458 -4.67 -7.22 -4.11
CA LEU A 458 -3.52 -8.09 -3.82
C LEU A 458 -2.19 -7.41 -4.16
N SER A 459 -2.17 -6.48 -5.10
CA SER A 459 -0.98 -5.70 -5.46
C SER A 459 -1.36 -4.26 -5.67
N THR A 460 -0.48 -3.33 -5.28
CA THR A 460 -0.59 -1.90 -5.53
C THR A 460 0.76 -1.34 -5.95
N HIS A 461 0.82 -0.04 -6.23
CA HIS A 461 2.08 0.66 -6.48
C HIS A 461 2.98 0.79 -5.23
N ASP A 462 2.45 0.52 -4.03
CA ASP A 462 3.17 0.62 -2.75
C ASP A 462 3.45 -0.73 -2.08
N THR A 463 2.89 -1.83 -2.60
CA THR A 463 3.20 -3.15 -2.04
C THR A 463 4.68 -3.48 -2.16
N LYS A 464 5.23 -4.04 -1.09
CA LYS A 464 6.66 -4.41 -1.01
C LYS A 464 7.00 -5.53 -2.01
N ARG A 465 6.00 -6.35 -2.38
CA ARG A 465 6.10 -7.46 -3.35
C ARG A 465 4.78 -7.64 -4.08
N SER A 466 4.85 -8.05 -5.35
CA SER A 466 3.65 -8.47 -6.09
C SER A 466 3.00 -9.71 -5.49
N GLU A 467 1.75 -9.96 -5.83
CA GLU A 467 0.96 -11.07 -5.33
C GLU A 467 1.58 -12.44 -5.62
N ASP A 468 2.23 -12.63 -6.78
CA ASP A 468 2.84 -13.92 -7.15
C ASP A 468 4.18 -14.14 -6.43
N VAL A 469 4.93 -13.10 -6.13
CA VAL A 469 6.12 -13.20 -5.27
C VAL A 469 5.71 -13.64 -3.86
N ARG A 470 4.64 -13.03 -3.31
CA ARG A 470 4.11 -13.45 -2.00
C ARG A 470 3.56 -14.87 -2.02
N ALA A 471 2.87 -15.28 -3.09
CA ALA A 471 2.35 -16.63 -3.25
C ALA A 471 3.46 -17.69 -3.24
N ARG A 472 4.62 -17.40 -3.88
CA ARG A 472 5.81 -18.26 -3.82
C ARG A 472 6.41 -18.31 -2.42
N LEU A 473 6.60 -17.15 -1.79
CA LEU A 473 7.15 -17.06 -0.44
C LEU A 473 6.29 -17.80 0.59
N ALA A 474 4.96 -17.76 0.46
CA ALA A 474 4.05 -18.43 1.37
C ALA A 474 4.29 -19.96 1.42
N VAL A 475 4.74 -20.59 0.31
CA VAL A 475 5.08 -22.02 0.26
C VAL A 475 6.19 -22.39 1.25
N LEU A 476 7.11 -21.46 1.55
CA LEU A 476 8.21 -21.71 2.49
C LEU A 476 7.71 -22.01 3.91
N SER A 477 6.51 -21.55 4.27
CA SER A 477 5.90 -21.88 5.57
C SER A 477 5.61 -23.37 5.74
N GLU A 478 5.40 -24.09 4.65
CA GLU A 478 5.20 -25.55 4.62
C GLU A 478 6.49 -26.34 4.40
N LEU A 479 7.61 -25.66 4.10
CA LEU A 479 8.91 -26.27 3.73
C LEU A 479 10.08 -25.69 4.54
N PRO A 480 9.96 -25.49 5.87
CA PRO A 480 11.00 -24.79 6.63
C PRO A 480 12.34 -25.54 6.67
N GLU A 481 12.35 -26.87 6.63
CA GLU A 481 13.57 -27.69 6.65
C GLU A 481 14.30 -27.61 5.30
N GLU A 482 13.57 -27.77 4.20
CA GLU A 482 14.10 -27.66 2.84
C GLU A 482 14.63 -26.23 2.57
N TRP A 483 13.92 -25.22 3.08
CA TRP A 483 14.36 -23.84 3.01
C TRP A 483 15.64 -23.59 3.81
N ALA A 484 15.73 -24.11 5.03
CA ALA A 484 16.94 -24.00 5.86
C ALA A 484 18.16 -24.63 5.18
N ALA A 485 17.97 -25.80 4.54
CA ALA A 485 19.04 -26.45 3.79
C ALA A 485 19.50 -25.63 2.59
N ALA A 486 18.56 -25.05 1.81
CA ALA A 486 18.86 -24.20 0.66
C ALA A 486 19.62 -22.92 1.07
N VAL A 487 19.13 -22.20 2.08
CA VAL A 487 19.80 -21.00 2.62
C VAL A 487 21.21 -21.36 3.12
N GLY A 488 21.37 -22.47 3.84
CA GLY A 488 22.67 -22.94 4.31
C GLY A 488 23.64 -23.22 3.18
N GLU A 489 23.19 -23.88 2.11
CA GLU A 489 23.98 -24.15 0.92
C GLU A 489 24.43 -22.85 0.24
N TRP A 490 23.48 -21.94 -0.07
CA TRP A 490 23.76 -20.71 -0.80
C TRP A 490 24.67 -19.76 0.00
N SER A 491 24.39 -19.59 1.29
CA SER A 491 25.19 -18.71 2.16
C SER A 491 26.60 -19.26 2.42
N SER A 492 26.82 -20.59 2.30
CA SER A 492 28.16 -21.17 2.38
C SER A 492 29.03 -20.84 1.15
N LYS A 493 28.41 -20.54 0.01
CA LYS A 493 29.08 -20.16 -1.25
C LYS A 493 29.27 -18.63 -1.34
N VAL A 494 28.20 -17.90 -1.07
CA VAL A 494 28.15 -16.44 -1.21
C VAL A 494 27.48 -15.84 0.03
N SER A 495 28.20 -14.95 0.71
CA SER A 495 27.69 -14.16 1.84
C SER A 495 28.34 -12.80 1.85
N PHE A 496 27.60 -11.79 2.33
CA PHE A 496 28.02 -10.40 2.42
C PHE A 496 27.63 -9.76 3.76
N ASP A 497 26.34 -9.65 4.02
CA ASP A 497 25.73 -9.12 5.23
C ASP A 497 24.63 -10.10 5.66
N PRO A 498 24.83 -10.91 6.72
CA PRO A 498 23.90 -11.99 7.07
C PRO A 498 22.45 -11.53 7.25
N ALA A 499 22.24 -10.30 7.73
CA ALA A 499 20.90 -9.75 7.84
C ALA A 499 20.29 -9.51 6.45
N LEU A 500 21.02 -8.88 5.54
CA LEU A 500 20.53 -8.65 4.16
C LEU A 500 20.51 -9.93 3.32
N ASP A 501 21.48 -10.84 3.52
CA ASP A 501 21.59 -12.09 2.77
C ASP A 501 20.32 -12.96 2.90
N TYR A 502 19.74 -13.07 4.11
CA TYR A 502 18.52 -13.86 4.31
C TYR A 502 17.33 -13.28 3.54
N LEU A 503 17.19 -11.95 3.51
CA LEU A 503 16.18 -11.26 2.69
C LEU A 503 16.45 -11.47 1.20
N ALA A 504 17.71 -11.39 0.80
CA ALA A 504 18.15 -11.58 -0.57
C ALA A 504 17.78 -12.98 -1.09
N TRP A 505 18.06 -14.05 -0.32
CA TRP A 505 17.73 -15.40 -0.72
C TRP A 505 16.22 -15.63 -0.91
N GLN A 506 15.39 -15.10 0.00
CA GLN A 506 13.94 -15.19 -0.14
C GLN A 506 13.46 -14.51 -1.43
N ASN A 507 13.91 -13.28 -1.69
CA ASN A 507 13.43 -12.51 -2.83
C ASN A 507 14.06 -12.95 -4.16
N LEU A 508 15.32 -13.43 -4.17
CA LEU A 508 15.95 -14.00 -5.35
C LEU A 508 15.17 -15.25 -5.82
N MET A 509 14.84 -16.14 -4.90
CA MET A 509 14.07 -17.34 -5.19
C MET A 509 12.64 -17.00 -5.65
N ALA A 510 11.96 -16.10 -4.93
CA ALA A 510 10.56 -15.83 -5.20
C ALA A 510 10.33 -14.96 -6.45
N ALA A 511 11.29 -14.11 -6.82
CA ALA A 511 11.24 -13.32 -8.05
C ALA A 511 11.99 -13.96 -9.24
N TRP A 512 12.45 -15.21 -9.10
CA TRP A 512 13.19 -15.90 -10.15
C TRP A 512 12.31 -16.19 -11.39
N PRO A 513 12.82 -15.93 -12.64
CA PRO A 513 14.11 -15.33 -12.96
C PRO A 513 14.08 -13.79 -12.83
N ILE A 514 15.05 -13.24 -12.10
CA ILE A 514 15.25 -11.80 -11.98
C ILE A 514 16.63 -11.42 -12.48
N GLY A 515 16.75 -10.32 -13.25
CA GLY A 515 18.02 -9.82 -13.74
C GLY A 515 18.86 -9.15 -12.64
N PRO A 516 20.20 -9.17 -12.74
CA PRO A 516 21.10 -8.66 -11.69
C PRO A 516 20.88 -7.17 -11.39
N GLY A 517 20.56 -6.34 -12.39
CA GLY A 517 20.28 -4.91 -12.18
C GLY A 517 19.05 -4.69 -11.30
N ARG A 518 17.90 -5.31 -11.63
CA ARG A 518 16.67 -5.21 -10.83
C ARG A 518 16.89 -5.72 -9.40
N PHE A 519 17.61 -6.84 -9.26
CA PHE A 519 17.86 -7.43 -7.95
C PHE A 519 18.79 -6.56 -7.11
N PHE A 520 19.80 -5.96 -7.72
CA PHE A 520 20.66 -5.00 -7.04
C PHE A 520 19.86 -3.77 -6.57
N ASP A 521 19.06 -3.17 -7.44
CA ASP A 521 18.27 -1.97 -7.11
C ASP A 521 17.31 -2.23 -5.93
N TYR A 522 16.69 -3.41 -5.91
CA TYR A 522 15.87 -3.84 -4.78
C TYR A 522 16.66 -3.95 -3.48
N LEU A 523 17.80 -4.69 -3.48
CA LEU A 523 18.60 -4.88 -2.27
C LEU A 523 19.27 -3.59 -1.80
N PHE A 524 19.63 -2.72 -2.73
CA PHE A 524 20.16 -1.40 -2.46
C PHE A 524 19.15 -0.54 -1.69
N LYS A 525 17.89 -0.52 -2.15
CA LYS A 525 16.80 0.12 -1.40
C LYS A 525 16.59 -0.55 -0.04
N ALA A 526 16.49 -1.87 0.00
CA ALA A 526 16.26 -2.61 1.24
C ALA A 526 17.34 -2.34 2.31
N ALA A 527 18.62 -2.30 1.93
CA ALA A 527 19.72 -1.98 2.83
C ALA A 527 19.64 -0.56 3.38
N ARG A 528 19.28 0.41 2.54
CA ARG A 528 19.12 1.81 2.95
C ARG A 528 17.92 2.02 3.85
N GLU A 529 16.80 1.34 3.58
CA GLU A 529 15.61 1.38 4.45
C GLU A 529 15.83 0.64 5.77
N ALA A 530 16.59 -0.45 5.77
CA ALA A 530 16.96 -1.13 7.02
C ALA A 530 17.80 -0.25 7.95
N LYS A 531 18.59 0.69 7.44
CA LYS A 531 19.43 1.63 8.22
C LYS A 531 20.41 0.95 9.18
N THR A 532 20.75 -0.32 8.90
CA THR A 532 21.69 -1.08 9.75
C THR A 532 23.14 -0.83 9.39
N SER A 533 23.47 -0.87 8.11
CA SER A 533 24.84 -0.70 7.61
C SER A 533 24.99 0.58 6.79
N ILE A 534 23.96 0.95 6.00
CA ILE A 534 23.86 2.19 5.23
C ILE A 534 22.46 2.79 5.38
N SER A 535 22.32 4.07 5.01
CA SER A 535 21.01 4.71 4.92
C SER A 535 21.01 5.75 3.78
N TRP A 536 19.84 6.32 3.49
CA TRP A 536 19.72 7.44 2.54
C TRP A 536 20.56 8.66 2.97
N ALA A 537 20.64 8.91 4.28
CA ALA A 537 21.38 10.01 4.87
C ALA A 537 22.87 9.71 5.11
N ALA A 538 23.25 8.43 5.13
CA ALA A 538 24.62 7.98 5.39
C ALA A 538 25.01 6.86 4.39
N PRO A 539 25.25 7.21 3.10
CA PRO A 539 25.71 6.26 2.10
C PRO A 539 27.15 5.80 2.38
N ASP A 540 27.44 4.53 2.07
CA ASP A 540 28.81 3.98 2.07
C ASP A 540 29.11 3.33 0.73
N PRO A 541 29.93 3.99 -0.14
CA PRO A 541 30.29 3.44 -1.44
C PRO A 541 31.01 2.09 -1.40
N ALA A 542 31.71 1.77 -0.30
CA ALA A 542 32.38 0.48 -0.17
C ALA A 542 31.35 -0.64 0.11
N TYR A 543 30.35 -0.38 0.95
CA TYR A 543 29.24 -1.29 1.17
C TYR A 543 28.44 -1.51 -0.12
N GLU A 544 28.14 -0.43 -0.85
CA GLU A 544 27.40 -0.50 -2.12
C GLU A 544 28.16 -1.29 -3.21
N ALA A 545 29.48 -1.17 -3.27
CA ALA A 545 30.30 -1.98 -4.17
C ALA A 545 30.30 -3.47 -3.75
N GLY A 546 30.39 -3.76 -2.44
CA GLY A 546 30.28 -5.12 -1.89
C GLY A 546 28.93 -5.76 -2.17
N LEU A 547 27.84 -5.00 -2.05
CA LEU A 547 26.49 -5.46 -2.37
C LEU A 547 26.36 -5.81 -3.87
N ARG A 548 26.97 -5.03 -4.74
CA ARG A 548 26.97 -5.30 -6.19
C ARG A 548 27.73 -6.60 -6.51
N ASP A 549 28.88 -6.83 -5.88
CA ASP A 549 29.64 -8.08 -6.01
C ASP A 549 28.82 -9.28 -5.47
N PHE A 550 28.18 -9.12 -4.30
CA PHE A 550 27.30 -10.13 -3.74
C PHE A 550 26.19 -10.54 -4.72
N VAL A 551 25.48 -9.58 -5.31
CA VAL A 551 24.40 -9.85 -6.29
C VAL A 551 24.92 -10.60 -7.51
N ALA A 552 26.04 -10.17 -8.06
CA ALA A 552 26.64 -10.83 -9.22
C ALA A 552 26.97 -12.29 -8.88
N ARG A 553 27.68 -12.52 -7.78
CA ARG A 553 28.07 -13.86 -7.33
C ARG A 553 26.88 -14.74 -6.93
N ALA A 554 25.86 -14.19 -6.27
CA ALA A 554 24.67 -14.92 -5.90
C ALA A 554 23.94 -15.50 -7.13
N ILE A 555 23.88 -14.73 -8.22
CA ILE A 555 23.27 -15.18 -9.47
C ILE A 555 24.21 -16.16 -10.20
N ASP A 556 25.51 -15.90 -10.30
CA ASP A 556 26.45 -16.72 -11.04
C ASP A 556 26.74 -18.06 -10.36
N GLU A 557 26.93 -18.06 -9.03
CA GLU A 557 27.34 -19.24 -8.28
C GLU A 557 26.15 -20.07 -7.72
N CYS A 558 25.01 -19.40 -7.43
CA CYS A 558 23.84 -20.06 -6.82
C CYS A 558 22.61 -20.10 -7.74
N GLY A 559 22.57 -19.30 -8.83
CA GLY A 559 21.38 -19.16 -9.68
C GLY A 559 20.82 -20.46 -10.22
N ALA A 560 21.66 -21.45 -10.54
CA ALA A 560 21.18 -22.78 -10.99
C ALA A 560 20.41 -23.51 -9.89
N SER A 561 20.93 -23.54 -8.65
CA SER A 561 20.24 -24.21 -7.53
C SER A 561 19.03 -23.38 -7.02
N VAL A 562 19.08 -22.06 -7.12
CA VAL A 562 17.90 -21.19 -6.88
C VAL A 562 16.79 -21.51 -7.89
N ALA A 563 17.14 -21.62 -9.18
CA ALA A 563 16.19 -21.99 -10.23
C ALA A 563 15.56 -23.37 -10.00
N GLU A 564 16.37 -24.36 -9.58
CA GLU A 564 15.91 -25.70 -9.26
C GLU A 564 14.94 -25.68 -8.07
N PHE A 565 15.27 -24.97 -6.99
CA PHE A 565 14.37 -24.82 -5.85
C PHE A 565 13.06 -24.12 -6.24
N ALA A 566 13.14 -23.01 -6.97
CA ALA A 566 11.97 -22.29 -7.46
C ALA A 566 11.08 -23.16 -8.35
N ALA A 567 11.67 -23.95 -9.25
CA ALA A 567 10.93 -24.89 -10.08
C ALA A 567 10.29 -26.02 -9.28
N GLY A 568 10.95 -26.50 -8.21
CA GLY A 568 10.42 -27.55 -7.31
C GLY A 568 9.17 -27.11 -6.55
N ILE A 569 9.09 -25.84 -6.16
CA ILE A 569 7.92 -25.29 -5.46
C ILE A 569 6.85 -24.72 -6.40
N GLU A 570 7.14 -24.59 -7.67
CA GLU A 570 6.28 -23.93 -8.66
C GLU A 570 4.83 -24.45 -8.68
N PRO A 571 4.52 -25.75 -8.64
CA PRO A 571 3.13 -26.24 -8.61
C PRO A 571 2.35 -25.76 -7.38
N TYR A 572 3.02 -25.60 -6.24
CA TYR A 572 2.43 -25.15 -4.99
C TYR A 572 2.23 -23.62 -5.00
N ALA A 573 3.23 -22.90 -5.48
CA ALA A 573 3.13 -21.46 -5.68
C ALA A 573 1.97 -21.10 -6.61
N ARG A 574 1.73 -21.90 -7.60
CA ARG A 574 0.59 -21.79 -8.52
C ARG A 574 -0.73 -21.95 -7.81
N ALA A 575 -0.87 -22.96 -7.02
CA ALA A 575 -2.09 -23.16 -6.26
C ALA A 575 -2.40 -21.93 -5.39
N ASN A 576 -1.37 -21.38 -4.72
CA ASN A 576 -1.51 -20.17 -3.91
C ASN A 576 -1.87 -18.94 -4.74
N SER A 577 -1.19 -18.70 -5.88
CA SER A 577 -1.44 -17.56 -6.76
C SER A 577 -2.88 -17.55 -7.29
N LEU A 578 -3.33 -18.67 -7.86
CA LEU A 578 -4.70 -18.78 -8.38
C LEU A 578 -5.73 -18.72 -7.26
N GLY A 579 -5.43 -19.31 -6.09
CA GLY A 579 -6.29 -19.28 -4.92
C GLY A 579 -6.48 -17.88 -4.36
N GLN A 580 -5.39 -17.16 -4.14
CA GLN A 580 -5.43 -15.75 -3.66
C GLN A 580 -6.20 -14.88 -4.64
N LYS A 581 -5.92 -15.00 -5.96
CA LYS A 581 -6.61 -14.23 -6.99
C LYS A 581 -8.11 -14.54 -7.02
N LEU A 582 -8.52 -15.79 -7.01
CA LEU A 582 -9.93 -16.16 -7.00
C LEU A 582 -10.64 -15.65 -5.74
N VAL A 583 -10.02 -15.81 -4.58
CA VAL A 583 -10.58 -15.35 -3.31
C VAL A 583 -10.78 -13.84 -3.36
N GLN A 584 -9.74 -13.05 -3.70
CA GLN A 584 -9.84 -11.58 -3.81
C GLN A 584 -10.97 -11.15 -4.76
N LEU A 585 -11.03 -11.75 -5.94
CA LEU A 585 -12.00 -11.38 -6.97
C LEU A 585 -13.44 -11.72 -6.58
N MET A 586 -13.67 -12.71 -5.72
CA MET A 586 -15.01 -13.18 -5.37
C MET A 586 -15.47 -12.74 -3.97
N LEU A 587 -14.62 -12.12 -3.14
CA LEU A 587 -15.04 -11.51 -1.88
C LEU A 587 -16.10 -10.40 -2.08
N PRO A 588 -16.90 -10.03 -1.05
CA PRO A 588 -17.60 -8.75 -1.02
C PRO A 588 -16.62 -7.58 -1.25
N GLY A 589 -17.13 -6.45 -1.75
CA GLY A 589 -16.30 -5.30 -2.07
C GLY A 589 -15.99 -5.17 -3.57
N VAL A 590 -15.14 -4.21 -3.91
CA VAL A 590 -14.75 -3.82 -5.26
C VAL A 590 -13.30 -4.28 -5.49
N PRO A 591 -13.06 -5.37 -6.24
CA PRO A 591 -11.69 -5.81 -6.49
C PRO A 591 -10.94 -4.85 -7.42
N ASP A 592 -9.76 -4.43 -6.96
CA ASP A 592 -8.78 -3.73 -7.77
C ASP A 592 -7.75 -4.70 -8.34
N LEU A 593 -7.44 -4.52 -9.62
CA LEU A 593 -6.31 -5.16 -10.27
C LEU A 593 -5.22 -4.12 -10.52
N TYR A 594 -4.06 -4.32 -9.96
CA TYR A 594 -2.90 -3.53 -10.32
C TYR A 594 -2.44 -3.92 -11.73
N TRP A 595 -2.12 -2.95 -12.59
CA TRP A 595 -1.83 -3.16 -14.00
C TRP A 595 -0.80 -4.26 -14.24
N GLY A 596 -1.13 -5.18 -15.14
CA GLY A 596 -0.26 -6.30 -15.47
C GLY A 596 -0.42 -7.53 -14.58
N ASN A 597 -1.16 -7.47 -13.47
CA ASN A 597 -1.32 -8.57 -12.52
C ASN A 597 -2.46 -9.53 -12.86
N GLU A 598 -3.10 -9.37 -14.01
CA GLU A 598 -4.02 -10.36 -14.56
C GLU A 598 -3.33 -11.63 -15.07
N ILE A 599 -2.01 -11.57 -15.28
CA ILE A 599 -1.12 -12.72 -15.48
C ILE A 599 -0.04 -12.71 -14.39
N THR A 600 0.87 -13.68 -14.43
CA THR A 600 1.97 -13.79 -13.46
C THR A 600 2.87 -12.56 -13.47
N ASP A 601 3.14 -11.99 -12.29
CA ASP A 601 4.05 -10.87 -12.10
C ASP A 601 4.98 -11.10 -10.91
N PHE A 602 6.29 -10.96 -11.13
CA PHE A 602 7.34 -11.09 -10.13
C PHE A 602 8.04 -9.76 -9.87
N SER A 603 7.26 -8.70 -9.70
CA SER A 603 7.78 -7.39 -9.29
C SER A 603 8.01 -7.34 -7.79
N LEU A 604 9.05 -6.59 -7.41
CA LEU A 604 9.40 -6.21 -6.06
C LEU A 604 8.91 -4.77 -5.78
N VAL A 605 9.34 -4.16 -4.69
CA VAL A 605 8.94 -2.81 -4.29
C VAL A 605 9.28 -1.77 -5.37
N ASP A 606 8.58 -0.63 -5.34
CA ASP A 606 8.86 0.49 -6.24
C ASP A 606 10.38 0.87 -6.29
N PRO A 607 10.93 1.23 -7.44
CA PRO A 607 10.25 1.47 -8.73
C PRO A 607 10.03 0.21 -9.58
N ASP A 608 10.39 -0.99 -9.11
CA ASP A 608 10.32 -2.24 -9.90
C ASP A 608 8.88 -2.60 -10.30
N ASN A 609 7.89 -2.38 -9.41
CA ASN A 609 6.47 -2.62 -9.68
C ASN A 609 5.81 -1.57 -10.59
N ARG A 610 6.55 -0.54 -11.03
CA ARG A 610 6.06 0.51 -11.95
C ARG A 610 6.65 0.38 -13.34
N ARG A 611 7.24 -0.78 -13.68
CA ARG A 611 7.77 -1.07 -15.02
C ARG A 611 6.64 -1.12 -16.04
N PRO A 612 6.91 -0.73 -17.31
CA PRO A 612 5.92 -0.83 -18.38
C PRO A 612 5.35 -2.23 -18.53
N VAL A 613 4.05 -2.32 -18.76
CA VAL A 613 3.31 -3.56 -18.95
C VAL A 613 3.27 -3.94 -20.44
N ASP A 614 3.56 -5.21 -20.76
CA ASP A 614 3.41 -5.75 -22.13
C ASP A 614 1.94 -6.08 -22.42
N PHE A 615 1.16 -5.07 -22.77
CA PHE A 615 -0.25 -5.25 -23.17
C PHE A 615 -0.45 -6.04 -24.49
N PRO A 616 0.44 -5.96 -25.51
CA PRO A 616 0.39 -6.87 -26.65
C PRO A 616 0.34 -8.34 -26.26
N LEU A 617 1.23 -8.81 -25.37
CA LEU A 617 1.22 -10.19 -24.87
C LEU A 617 -0.13 -10.55 -24.23
N ARG A 618 -0.65 -9.66 -23.37
CA ARG A 618 -1.92 -9.88 -22.67
C ARG A 618 -3.12 -9.98 -23.62
N ARG A 619 -3.12 -9.18 -24.67
CA ARG A 619 -4.15 -9.26 -25.73
C ARG A 619 -4.08 -10.58 -26.49
N GLN A 620 -2.88 -11.07 -26.80
CA GLN A 620 -2.68 -12.38 -27.44
C GLN A 620 -3.19 -13.52 -26.54
N LEU A 621 -2.79 -13.53 -25.27
CA LEU A 621 -3.27 -14.53 -24.31
C LEU A 621 -4.81 -14.49 -24.16
N LEU A 622 -5.40 -13.31 -24.06
CA LEU A 622 -6.86 -13.16 -23.98
C LEU A 622 -7.59 -13.57 -25.27
N ALA A 623 -6.90 -13.58 -26.43
CA ALA A 623 -7.41 -14.13 -27.69
C ALA A 623 -7.26 -15.65 -27.79
N GLY A 624 -6.59 -16.31 -26.83
CA GLY A 624 -6.26 -17.73 -26.88
C GLY A 624 -5.03 -18.02 -27.73
N GLU A 625 -4.22 -17.02 -28.03
CA GLU A 625 -3.00 -17.11 -28.83
C GLU A 625 -1.78 -17.09 -27.88
N GLY A 626 -1.53 -18.19 -27.18
CA GLY A 626 -0.44 -18.22 -26.20
C GLY A 626 0.15 -19.60 -26.01
N GLY A 627 1.15 -19.71 -25.15
CA GLY A 627 1.86 -20.96 -24.83
C GLY A 627 2.42 -20.96 -23.43
N PHE A 628 1.88 -20.13 -22.52
CA PHE A 628 2.28 -20.02 -21.13
C PHE A 628 1.13 -20.50 -20.22
N PRO A 629 1.02 -21.81 -19.91
CA PRO A 629 -0.14 -22.38 -19.22
C PRO A 629 -0.51 -21.71 -17.90
N TRP A 630 0.46 -21.07 -17.26
CA TRP A 630 0.29 -20.34 -16.02
C TRP A 630 -0.43 -19.01 -16.20
N ASP A 631 0.07 -18.19 -17.12
CA ASP A 631 -0.50 -16.89 -17.44
C ASP A 631 -1.90 -17.08 -18.01
N GLU A 632 -2.10 -18.12 -18.84
CA GLU A 632 -3.40 -18.50 -19.36
C GLU A 632 -4.39 -18.87 -18.25
N ALA A 633 -3.95 -19.65 -17.24
CA ALA A 633 -4.79 -20.05 -16.12
C ALA A 633 -5.17 -18.85 -15.24
N LYS A 634 -4.19 -17.99 -14.89
CA LYS A 634 -4.45 -16.80 -14.08
C LYS A 634 -5.35 -15.80 -14.81
N LEU A 635 -5.11 -15.58 -16.10
CA LEU A 635 -5.94 -14.74 -16.95
C LEU A 635 -7.36 -15.29 -17.08
N ALA A 636 -7.53 -16.60 -17.20
CA ALA A 636 -8.84 -17.26 -17.24
C ALA A 636 -9.60 -17.05 -15.94
N VAL A 637 -8.97 -17.32 -14.77
CA VAL A 637 -9.55 -17.06 -13.45
C VAL A 637 -9.98 -15.60 -13.34
N THR A 638 -9.10 -14.67 -13.69
CA THR A 638 -9.36 -13.22 -13.61
C THR A 638 -10.54 -12.83 -14.51
N THR A 639 -10.51 -13.25 -15.76
CA THR A 639 -11.55 -12.91 -16.76
C THR A 639 -12.92 -13.49 -16.38
N GLN A 640 -12.96 -14.78 -16.00
CA GLN A 640 -14.21 -15.44 -15.63
C GLN A 640 -14.81 -14.84 -14.36
N ALA A 641 -13.99 -14.59 -13.34
CA ALA A 641 -14.44 -14.00 -12.09
C ALA A 641 -14.98 -12.56 -12.27
N LEU A 642 -14.27 -11.70 -13.00
CA LEU A 642 -14.72 -10.33 -13.29
C LEU A 642 -16.00 -10.30 -14.10
N ASN A 643 -16.13 -11.16 -15.13
CA ASN A 643 -17.33 -11.23 -15.94
C ASN A 643 -18.52 -11.84 -15.17
N LEU A 644 -18.29 -12.80 -14.26
CA LEU A 644 -19.33 -13.29 -13.36
C LEU A 644 -19.80 -12.19 -12.41
N ARG A 645 -18.87 -11.42 -11.81
CA ARG A 645 -19.20 -10.30 -10.91
C ARG A 645 -20.12 -9.26 -11.56
N ARG A 646 -19.97 -8.98 -12.85
CA ARG A 646 -20.86 -8.05 -13.58
C ARG A 646 -22.32 -8.54 -13.63
N ARG A 647 -22.57 -9.82 -13.31
CA ARG A 647 -23.91 -10.44 -13.27
C ARG A 647 -24.39 -10.73 -11.84
N LEU A 648 -23.54 -10.49 -10.85
CA LEU A 648 -23.89 -10.62 -9.44
C LEU A 648 -24.45 -9.30 -8.89
N ASP A 649 -25.40 -9.40 -7.98
CA ASP A 649 -25.73 -8.29 -7.09
C ASP A 649 -24.55 -8.05 -6.12
N PRO A 650 -23.97 -6.85 -6.06
CA PRO A 650 -22.91 -6.53 -5.09
C PRO A 650 -23.28 -6.86 -3.64
N ALA A 651 -24.56 -6.73 -3.28
CA ALA A 651 -25.10 -7.05 -1.96
C ALA A 651 -25.35 -8.55 -1.75
N SER A 652 -25.07 -9.42 -2.73
CA SER A 652 -25.22 -10.87 -2.56
C SER A 652 -24.49 -11.35 -1.31
N PRO A 653 -25.17 -12.11 -0.41
CA PRO A 653 -24.59 -12.52 0.85
C PRO A 653 -23.39 -13.44 0.65
N TYR A 654 -22.38 -13.27 1.52
CA TYR A 654 -21.25 -14.17 1.63
C TYR A 654 -21.64 -15.36 2.53
N VAL A 655 -21.56 -16.57 2.01
CA VAL A 655 -21.91 -17.80 2.73
C VAL A 655 -20.74 -18.76 2.71
N PRO A 656 -20.07 -19.03 3.84
CA PRO A 656 -19.03 -20.07 3.93
C PRO A 656 -19.55 -21.45 3.57
N LEU A 657 -18.70 -22.25 2.95
CA LEU A 657 -18.93 -23.66 2.67
C LEU A 657 -17.82 -24.49 3.32
N GLU A 658 -18.19 -25.60 3.95
CA GLU A 658 -17.21 -26.52 4.53
C GLU A 658 -16.47 -27.28 3.43
N ALA A 659 -15.13 -27.22 3.43
CA ALA A 659 -14.27 -27.84 2.42
C ALA A 659 -12.96 -28.45 2.99
N GLY A 660 -12.89 -28.63 4.33
CA GLY A 660 -11.69 -29.15 5.02
C GLY A 660 -10.57 -28.14 5.15
N ASP A 661 -9.45 -28.56 5.76
CA ASP A 661 -8.36 -27.66 6.16
C ASP A 661 -7.49 -27.15 4.98
N HIS A 662 -7.52 -27.87 3.87
CA HIS A 662 -6.72 -27.55 2.67
C HIS A 662 -7.50 -26.83 1.58
N ALA A 663 -8.73 -26.39 1.87
CA ALA A 663 -9.49 -25.56 0.97
C ALA A 663 -10.13 -24.38 1.69
N ILE A 664 -10.39 -23.31 0.94
CA ILE A 664 -11.33 -22.27 1.30
C ILE A 664 -12.46 -22.28 0.27
N ALA A 665 -13.71 -22.25 0.74
CA ALA A 665 -14.88 -22.28 -0.12
C ALA A 665 -15.99 -21.38 0.43
N PHE A 666 -16.64 -20.65 -0.48
CA PHE A 666 -17.79 -19.81 -0.14
C PHE A 666 -18.69 -19.57 -1.35
N ALA A 667 -19.95 -19.26 -1.05
CA ALA A 667 -20.92 -18.83 -2.05
C ALA A 667 -21.17 -17.30 -1.97
N ARG A 668 -21.50 -16.70 -3.09
CA ARG A 668 -22.04 -15.34 -3.21
C ARG A 668 -23.49 -15.46 -3.67
N GLY A 669 -24.40 -15.36 -2.69
CA GLY A 669 -25.82 -15.66 -2.90
C GLY A 669 -26.03 -17.07 -3.46
N GLU A 670 -26.98 -17.16 -4.39
CA GLU A 670 -27.34 -18.42 -5.08
C GLU A 670 -26.70 -18.55 -6.47
N ARG A 671 -25.80 -17.63 -6.86
CA ARG A 671 -25.28 -17.54 -8.24
C ARG A 671 -23.80 -17.87 -8.41
N ALA A 672 -23.00 -17.77 -7.38
CA ALA A 672 -21.57 -18.05 -7.51
C ALA A 672 -21.03 -18.86 -6.32
N VAL A 673 -20.13 -19.81 -6.61
CA VAL A 673 -19.32 -20.51 -5.60
C VAL A 673 -17.86 -20.43 -6.03
N ALA A 674 -17.01 -20.01 -5.10
CA ALA A 674 -15.57 -20.01 -5.25
C ALA A 674 -14.96 -21.07 -4.31
N VAL A 675 -14.04 -21.88 -4.85
CA VAL A 675 -13.30 -22.89 -4.10
C VAL A 675 -11.82 -22.77 -4.46
N ALA A 676 -10.94 -22.69 -3.47
CA ALA A 676 -9.50 -22.57 -3.67
C ALA A 676 -8.73 -23.50 -2.74
N THR A 677 -7.72 -24.18 -3.30
CA THR A 677 -6.75 -24.97 -2.53
C THR A 677 -5.84 -24.04 -1.73
N ARG A 678 -5.63 -24.35 -0.47
CA ARG A 678 -4.63 -23.71 0.42
C ARG A 678 -3.70 -24.78 1.02
N LEU A 679 -2.51 -24.37 1.46
CA LEU A 679 -1.49 -25.25 2.02
C LEU A 679 -1.26 -26.50 1.14
N PRO A 680 -0.85 -26.30 -0.13
CA PRO A 680 -0.81 -27.36 -1.12
C PRO A 680 0.30 -28.38 -0.89
N VAL A 681 1.37 -28.04 -0.17
CA VAL A 681 2.44 -28.99 0.20
C VAL A 681 1.92 -29.99 1.22
N GLY A 682 1.25 -29.54 2.27
CA GLY A 682 0.61 -30.40 3.26
C GLY A 682 -0.41 -31.34 2.62
N LEU A 683 -1.22 -30.81 1.70
CA LEU A 683 -2.16 -31.60 0.90
C LEU A 683 -1.44 -32.72 0.12
N ALA A 684 -0.34 -32.40 -0.56
CA ALA A 684 0.44 -33.36 -1.32
C ALA A 684 1.10 -34.43 -0.41
N ARG A 685 1.69 -34.02 0.71
CA ARG A 685 2.33 -34.91 1.70
C ARG A 685 1.37 -35.93 2.31
N ARG A 686 0.09 -35.56 2.47
CA ARG A 686 -0.93 -36.50 2.96
C ARG A 686 -1.55 -37.38 1.85
N GLY A 687 -1.12 -37.26 0.60
CA GLY A 687 -1.60 -38.07 -0.54
C GLY A 687 -2.85 -37.50 -1.23
N GLY A 688 -3.09 -36.21 -1.12
CA GLY A 688 -4.18 -35.46 -1.79
C GLY A 688 -5.49 -35.41 -0.98
N TRP A 689 -6.61 -35.17 -1.65
CA TRP A 689 -7.91 -34.87 -1.04
C TRP A 689 -8.58 -36.07 -0.32
N GLY A 690 -8.15 -37.31 -0.56
CA GLY A 690 -8.77 -38.48 0.03
C GLY A 690 -10.28 -38.54 -0.22
N SER A 691 -11.07 -38.63 0.86
CA SER A 691 -12.56 -38.64 0.81
C SER A 691 -13.21 -37.27 1.08
N GLU A 692 -12.44 -36.17 1.10
CA GLU A 692 -12.99 -34.85 1.36
C GLU A 692 -13.93 -34.43 0.25
N THR A 693 -15.03 -33.79 0.67
CA THR A 693 -16.13 -33.35 -0.22
C THR A 693 -16.58 -31.97 0.12
N ILE A 694 -17.14 -31.27 -0.86
CA ILE A 694 -17.90 -30.04 -0.64
C ILE A 694 -19.37 -30.29 -0.93
N MET A 695 -20.26 -29.65 -0.15
CA MET A 695 -21.70 -29.61 -0.42
C MET A 695 -22.03 -28.30 -1.10
N LEU A 696 -22.38 -28.37 -2.39
CA LEU A 696 -22.86 -27.20 -3.12
C LEU A 696 -24.26 -26.80 -2.68
N PRO A 697 -24.60 -25.49 -2.75
CA PRO A 697 -26.00 -25.06 -2.56
C PRO A 697 -26.95 -25.73 -3.55
N HIS A 698 -28.25 -25.67 -3.27
CA HIS A 698 -29.25 -26.35 -4.11
C HIS A 698 -29.23 -25.82 -5.54
N GLY A 699 -29.31 -26.73 -6.52
CA GLY A 699 -29.32 -26.39 -7.95
C GLY A 699 -28.23 -27.08 -8.76
N ALA A 700 -28.18 -26.76 -10.05
CA ALA A 700 -27.11 -27.15 -10.96
C ALA A 700 -26.05 -26.05 -11.00
N TRP A 701 -24.77 -26.46 -11.05
CA TRP A 701 -23.63 -25.57 -11.01
C TRP A 701 -22.66 -25.88 -12.13
N ARG A 702 -22.28 -24.87 -12.90
CA ARG A 702 -21.31 -25.00 -13.99
C ARG A 702 -19.99 -24.35 -13.59
N ASP A 703 -18.91 -25.10 -13.67
CA ASP A 703 -17.55 -24.57 -13.51
C ASP A 703 -17.15 -23.75 -14.74
N LEU A 704 -16.89 -22.47 -14.53
CA LEU A 704 -16.54 -21.54 -15.61
C LEU A 704 -15.11 -21.75 -16.15
N LEU A 705 -14.26 -22.50 -15.43
CA LEU A 705 -12.88 -22.76 -15.84
C LEU A 705 -12.78 -24.04 -16.69
N THR A 706 -13.60 -25.05 -16.40
CA THR A 706 -13.55 -26.36 -17.06
C THR A 706 -14.77 -26.65 -17.92
N GLY A 707 -15.89 -25.95 -17.69
CA GLY A 707 -17.17 -26.21 -18.31
C GLY A 707 -17.94 -27.42 -17.75
N ALA A 708 -17.39 -28.09 -16.72
CA ALA A 708 -18.05 -29.23 -16.09
C ALA A 708 -19.26 -28.81 -15.24
N GLU A 709 -20.26 -29.70 -15.16
CA GLU A 709 -21.49 -29.48 -14.39
C GLU A 709 -21.52 -30.35 -13.14
N TYR A 710 -22.02 -29.75 -12.04
CA TYR A 710 -22.04 -30.38 -10.72
C TYR A 710 -23.37 -30.14 -9.99
N THR A 711 -23.74 -31.10 -9.12
CA THR A 711 -24.88 -30.96 -8.22
C THR A 711 -24.61 -31.63 -6.88
N GLY A 712 -25.11 -31.06 -5.78
CA GLY A 712 -25.08 -31.68 -4.46
C GLY A 712 -23.66 -31.86 -3.90
N ARG A 713 -23.33 -33.05 -3.39
CA ARG A 713 -22.05 -33.36 -2.73
C ARG A 713 -21.01 -33.82 -3.75
N ILE A 714 -19.91 -33.09 -3.82
CA ILE A 714 -18.83 -33.33 -4.80
C ILE A 714 -17.51 -33.68 -4.09
N PRO A 715 -16.78 -34.73 -4.49
CA PRO A 715 -15.41 -34.93 -4.02
C PRO A 715 -14.50 -33.81 -4.47
N LEU A 716 -13.70 -33.24 -3.54
CA LEU A 716 -12.74 -32.19 -3.86
C LEU A 716 -11.69 -32.65 -4.86
N ALA A 717 -11.29 -33.96 -4.78
CA ALA A 717 -10.41 -34.57 -5.77
C ALA A 717 -10.98 -34.53 -7.21
N HIS A 718 -12.29 -34.52 -7.38
CA HIS A 718 -12.93 -34.40 -8.69
C HIS A 718 -13.09 -32.92 -9.12
N LEU A 719 -13.53 -32.07 -8.21
CA LEU A 719 -13.74 -30.66 -8.49
C LEU A 719 -12.45 -29.94 -8.87
N LEU A 720 -11.36 -30.25 -8.16
CA LEU A 720 -10.06 -29.57 -8.26
C LEU A 720 -9.01 -30.40 -9.02
N CYS A 721 -9.44 -31.30 -9.91
CA CYS A 721 -8.52 -32.19 -10.64
C CYS A 721 -7.76 -31.49 -11.78
N THR A 722 -8.35 -30.48 -12.41
CA THR A 722 -7.75 -29.74 -13.53
C THR A 722 -7.03 -28.46 -13.06
N HIS A 723 -7.66 -27.73 -12.16
CA HIS A 723 -7.12 -26.52 -11.56
C HIS A 723 -7.21 -26.61 -10.05
N PRO A 724 -6.27 -25.97 -9.30
CA PRO A 724 -6.32 -25.92 -7.83
C PRO A 724 -7.44 -24.99 -7.32
N VAL A 725 -8.25 -24.47 -8.22
CA VAL A 725 -9.39 -23.56 -7.95
C VAL A 725 -10.59 -23.96 -8.81
N ALA A 726 -11.79 -23.64 -8.34
CA ALA A 726 -13.02 -23.79 -9.11
C ALA A 726 -13.91 -22.55 -8.92
N LEU A 727 -14.48 -22.05 -10.01
CA LEU A 727 -15.43 -20.96 -10.02
C LEU A 727 -16.73 -21.44 -10.65
N LEU A 728 -17.74 -21.63 -9.80
CA LEU A 728 -19.01 -22.20 -10.23
C LEU A 728 -20.07 -21.11 -10.37
N GLU A 729 -20.82 -21.14 -11.47
CA GLU A 729 -22.02 -20.33 -11.68
C GLU A 729 -23.27 -21.21 -11.54
N GLY A 730 -24.23 -20.78 -10.70
CA GLY A 730 -25.53 -21.41 -10.53
C GLY A 730 -26.50 -21.01 -11.63
N GLU A 731 -27.31 -22.00 -12.12
CA GLU A 731 -28.38 -21.77 -13.08
C GLU A 731 -29.58 -21.02 -12.48
#